data_8d0bb02f2dd1ce5f863d397191fed43e
#
_entry.id   8d0bb02f2dd1ce5f863d397191fed43e
#
_cell.length_a   1.000
_cell.length_b   1.000
_cell.length_c   1.000
_cell.angle_alpha   90.00
_cell.angle_beta   90.00
_cell.angle_gamma   90.00
#
_symmetry.space_group_name_H-M   'P 1'
#
loop_
_entity.id
_entity.type
_entity.pdbx_description
1 polymer ?
#
loop_
_entity_poly.entity_id
_entity_poly.type
_entity_poly.pdbx_seq_one_letter_code
_entity_poly.pdbx_strand_id
1 'polypeptide(L)'
;MPPKAKQIPYAITQHGDTRIDNYYWLRDDTRAQPDVLDYLHQENDYGRRVMSTQSALEERLLSEMVSRIPPRDVSAPYVKNGYRYRQIYETGCEYAIYQRQSVIHSEWEEWDVLLDGNKRAARSEFYTLGGMDIAPDNTVMAVAEDFLSRRQYGLRFRNLDTGQWYPEVLENVSASFVWANDSRTLYYVRKHPVTLLPYQIWRHTLDTAADQDELVYEEKDETFYVSLYKTTSQNFILIFLGSATTTEVLLVNADLPDASPLSFLPRRKDHEYSVDHFQHMFYIRSNRAGKNFGLYRSRVRDEARWEEIIPAREHVMLEGFTLFADWLVVEERQRGLTSLRQINRKTHESTGIAFDDPAYVTWVAFNPEPETCKLRYGYSSMTMPDTLFELNMETGERRVLKQTEVAGFDAANYQSEHLWITARDGVEVPVSLVWHKDHFREGKNPLLVYGYGSYGTCIDADFSASRLSLLDRGFVYAIAHVRGGGELGQQWYEEGKFLKKKNTFNDYLDVCDALLAQGYGDPAYLFGMGGSAGGMLMGTAINERPELFRGVIAQVPFVDVVTTMLDESIPLTTGEFEEWGNPADKEYYFYMKSYSPYDCVSAQRYPHLLVTTGLHDSQVQYWEPAKWVAKLRELKTDDNLLLLCTDMDSGHGGKSGRFKSYEGVAMEYAFLIGLAQGTLPPDPLAD
;
A
#
# COMPACT_ATOMS: atom_id res chain seq x y z
N MET A 1 -24.86 -24.71 -10.04
CA MET A 1 -24.17 -25.31 -8.89
C MET A 1 -22.81 -24.69 -8.73
N PRO A 2 -22.35 -24.49 -7.48
CA PRO A 2 -20.98 -24.00 -7.22
C PRO A 2 -19.94 -24.97 -7.79
N PRO A 3 -18.77 -24.47 -8.25
CA PRO A 3 -17.68 -25.33 -8.71
C PRO A 3 -17.12 -26.18 -7.58
N LYS A 4 -16.52 -27.31 -7.93
CA LYS A 4 -15.90 -28.20 -6.97
C LYS A 4 -14.49 -28.58 -7.46
N ALA A 5 -13.48 -28.17 -6.72
CA ALA A 5 -12.11 -28.53 -7.03
C ALA A 5 -11.87 -30.00 -6.72
N LYS A 6 -11.11 -30.69 -7.58
CA LYS A 6 -10.66 -32.05 -7.27
C LYS A 6 -9.72 -32.05 -6.07
N GLN A 7 -9.73 -33.13 -5.32
CA GLN A 7 -8.86 -33.30 -4.16
C GLN A 7 -7.72 -34.25 -4.52
N ILE A 8 -6.49 -33.80 -4.33
CA ILE A 8 -5.28 -34.59 -4.47
C ILE A 8 -4.47 -34.42 -3.19
N PRO A 9 -4.56 -35.39 -2.25
CA PRO A 9 -3.87 -35.26 -0.97
C PRO A 9 -2.37 -35.06 -1.15
N TYR A 10 -1.83 -34.06 -0.45
CA TYR A 10 -0.42 -33.74 -0.38
C TYR A 10 -0.04 -33.56 1.08
N ALA A 11 0.91 -34.37 1.57
CA ALA A 11 1.33 -34.34 2.97
C ALA A 11 2.50 -33.39 3.14
N ILE A 12 2.38 -32.50 4.14
CA ILE A 12 3.44 -31.58 4.56
C ILE A 12 3.71 -31.84 6.03
N THR A 13 4.91 -32.35 6.34
CA THR A 13 5.31 -32.70 7.71
C THR A 13 6.37 -31.74 8.22
N GLN A 14 6.13 -31.15 9.39
CA GLN A 14 7.05 -30.27 10.07
C GLN A 14 6.92 -30.48 11.60
N HIS A 15 8.04 -30.57 12.30
CA HIS A 15 8.05 -30.78 13.76
C HIS A 15 7.21 -31.97 14.25
N GLY A 16 7.15 -33.04 13.47
CA GLY A 16 6.33 -34.21 13.77
C GLY A 16 4.83 -34.03 13.53
N ASP A 17 4.41 -32.88 13.04
CA ASP A 17 3.02 -32.57 12.67
C ASP A 17 2.85 -32.69 11.17
N THR A 18 1.85 -33.46 10.73
CA THR A 18 1.55 -33.66 9.31
C THR A 18 0.24 -32.96 8.95
N ARG A 19 0.31 -32.04 7.98
CA ARG A 19 -0.87 -31.40 7.39
C ARG A 19 -1.14 -32.03 6.04
N ILE A 20 -2.41 -32.35 5.78
CA ILE A 20 -2.84 -32.85 4.47
C ILE A 20 -3.49 -31.69 3.71
N ASP A 21 -2.89 -31.30 2.61
CA ASP A 21 -3.40 -30.26 1.72
C ASP A 21 -3.98 -30.91 0.45
N ASN A 22 -5.30 -30.96 0.36
CA ASN A 22 -6.00 -31.57 -0.78
C ASN A 22 -5.99 -30.70 -2.01
N TYR A 23 -5.61 -29.43 -1.88
CA TYR A 23 -5.68 -28.42 -2.95
C TYR A 23 -4.32 -27.87 -3.31
N TYR A 24 -3.23 -28.47 -2.83
CA TYR A 24 -1.86 -28.08 -3.16
C TYR A 24 -1.60 -28.05 -4.67
N TRP A 25 -2.29 -28.91 -5.44
CA TRP A 25 -2.17 -28.98 -6.90
C TRP A 25 -2.56 -27.67 -7.60
N LEU A 26 -3.32 -26.77 -6.95
CA LEU A 26 -3.67 -25.47 -7.49
C LEU A 26 -2.48 -24.53 -7.61
N ARG A 27 -1.38 -24.81 -6.92
CA ARG A 27 -0.14 -24.08 -7.09
C ARG A 27 0.47 -24.37 -8.46
N ASP A 28 0.61 -23.34 -9.26
CA ASP A 28 1.30 -23.39 -10.55
C ASP A 28 2.12 -22.11 -10.72
N ASP A 29 3.43 -22.22 -10.51
CA ASP A 29 4.33 -21.06 -10.60
C ASP A 29 4.37 -20.50 -12.03
N THR A 30 4.10 -21.33 -13.05
CA THR A 30 4.05 -20.91 -14.47
C THR A 30 2.76 -20.21 -14.85
N ARG A 31 1.69 -20.40 -14.06
CA ARG A 31 0.36 -19.84 -14.32
C ARG A 31 -0.23 -20.21 -15.69
N ALA A 32 0.07 -21.41 -16.15
CA ALA A 32 -0.26 -21.87 -17.50
C ALA A 32 -0.87 -23.28 -17.57
N GLN A 33 -0.90 -24.02 -16.44
CA GLN A 33 -1.43 -25.38 -16.44
C GLN A 33 -2.94 -25.38 -16.68
N PRO A 34 -3.45 -26.16 -17.67
CA PRO A 34 -4.87 -26.16 -18.03
C PRO A 34 -5.81 -26.49 -16.88
N ASP A 35 -5.47 -27.49 -16.07
CA ASP A 35 -6.31 -27.90 -14.93
C ASP A 35 -6.57 -26.77 -13.95
N VAL A 36 -5.51 -26.01 -13.64
CA VAL A 36 -5.56 -24.88 -12.72
C VAL A 36 -6.39 -23.75 -13.32
N LEU A 37 -6.09 -23.38 -14.56
CA LEU A 37 -6.82 -22.30 -15.26
C LEU A 37 -8.31 -22.66 -15.42
N ASP A 38 -8.63 -23.92 -15.73
CA ASP A 38 -10.01 -24.38 -15.85
C ASP A 38 -10.78 -24.21 -14.54
N TYR A 39 -10.17 -24.56 -13.42
CA TYR A 39 -10.81 -24.36 -12.12
C TYR A 39 -11.06 -22.87 -11.82
N LEU A 40 -10.07 -22.02 -12.07
CA LEU A 40 -10.22 -20.57 -11.88
C LEU A 40 -11.32 -20.00 -12.78
N HIS A 41 -11.40 -20.44 -14.02
CA HIS A 41 -12.47 -20.03 -14.95
C HIS A 41 -13.85 -20.51 -14.49
N GLN A 42 -13.97 -21.73 -13.95
CA GLN A 42 -15.22 -22.22 -13.38
C GLN A 42 -15.69 -21.36 -12.21
N GLU A 43 -14.79 -20.97 -11.32
CA GLU A 43 -15.12 -20.07 -10.22
C GLU A 43 -15.54 -18.69 -10.72
N ASN A 44 -14.83 -18.15 -11.71
CA ASN A 44 -15.18 -16.87 -12.32
C ASN A 44 -16.57 -16.93 -12.99
N ASP A 45 -16.87 -18.00 -13.72
CA ASP A 45 -18.17 -18.17 -14.37
C ASP A 45 -19.30 -18.28 -13.35
N TYR A 46 -19.08 -19.02 -12.28
CA TYR A 46 -20.05 -19.13 -11.19
C TYR A 46 -20.29 -17.77 -10.53
N GLY A 47 -19.23 -17.03 -10.21
CA GLY A 47 -19.34 -15.69 -9.63
C GLY A 47 -20.09 -14.72 -10.54
N ARG A 48 -19.81 -14.74 -11.84
CA ARG A 48 -20.54 -13.92 -12.81
C ARG A 48 -22.03 -14.27 -12.88
N ARG A 49 -22.38 -15.56 -12.86
CA ARG A 49 -23.80 -15.97 -12.85
C ARG A 49 -24.52 -15.47 -11.61
N VAL A 50 -23.92 -15.60 -10.44
CA VAL A 50 -24.51 -15.11 -9.18
C VAL A 50 -24.66 -13.59 -9.23
N MET A 51 -23.60 -12.87 -9.59
CA MET A 51 -23.60 -11.42 -9.62
C MET A 51 -24.39 -10.82 -10.80
N SER A 52 -24.75 -11.62 -11.81
CA SER A 52 -25.57 -11.15 -12.94
C SER A 52 -26.92 -10.58 -12.51
N THR A 53 -27.47 -11.06 -11.40
CA THR A 53 -28.69 -10.51 -10.81
C THR A 53 -28.53 -9.09 -10.28
N GLN A 54 -27.29 -8.65 -10.09
CA GLN A 54 -26.92 -7.33 -9.62
C GLN A 54 -26.30 -6.45 -10.72
N SER A 55 -26.36 -6.88 -11.99
CA SER A 55 -25.66 -6.18 -13.08
C SER A 55 -26.13 -4.74 -13.26
N ALA A 56 -27.43 -4.48 -13.12
CA ALA A 56 -27.97 -3.11 -13.21
C ALA A 56 -27.44 -2.21 -12.08
N LEU A 57 -27.34 -2.74 -10.87
CA LEU A 57 -26.75 -2.02 -9.73
C LEU A 57 -25.25 -1.78 -9.94
N GLU A 58 -24.54 -2.80 -10.38
CA GLU A 58 -23.10 -2.72 -10.65
C GLU A 58 -22.76 -1.68 -11.72
N GLU A 59 -23.51 -1.65 -12.83
CA GLU A 59 -23.38 -0.63 -13.87
C GLU A 59 -23.67 0.77 -13.33
N ARG A 60 -24.70 0.92 -12.51
CA ARG A 60 -25.06 2.18 -11.89
C ARG A 60 -23.96 2.67 -10.94
N LEU A 61 -23.41 1.78 -10.12
CA LEU A 61 -22.30 2.09 -9.20
C LEU A 61 -21.06 2.52 -9.97
N LEU A 62 -20.70 1.81 -11.02
CA LEU A 62 -19.57 2.18 -11.87
C LEU A 62 -19.79 3.57 -12.51
N SER A 63 -20.97 3.83 -13.01
CA SER A 63 -21.33 5.13 -13.58
C SER A 63 -21.23 6.25 -12.54
N GLU A 64 -21.71 6.02 -11.31
CA GLU A 64 -21.58 6.99 -10.22
C GLU A 64 -20.11 7.28 -9.90
N MET A 65 -19.29 6.25 -9.77
CA MET A 65 -17.87 6.38 -9.44
C MET A 65 -17.11 7.14 -10.51
N VAL A 66 -17.33 6.80 -11.77
CA VAL A 66 -16.71 7.47 -12.93
C VAL A 66 -17.17 8.93 -13.02
N SER A 67 -18.44 9.20 -12.79
CA SER A 67 -19.01 10.56 -12.88
C SER A 67 -18.43 11.53 -11.83
N ARG A 68 -17.90 11.02 -10.72
CA ARG A 68 -17.26 11.84 -9.69
C ARG A 68 -15.85 12.25 -10.04
N ILE A 69 -15.24 11.61 -11.02
CA ILE A 69 -13.86 11.89 -11.47
C ILE A 69 -13.93 12.97 -12.56
N PRO A 70 -13.11 14.05 -12.47
CA PRO A 70 -13.08 15.05 -13.54
C PRO A 70 -12.75 14.41 -14.88
N PRO A 71 -13.51 14.71 -15.96
CA PRO A 71 -13.21 14.17 -17.29
C PRO A 71 -11.80 14.53 -17.75
N ARG A 72 -11.37 15.75 -17.52
CA ARG A 72 -10.01 16.23 -17.73
C ARG A 72 -9.45 16.69 -16.40
N ASP A 73 -8.27 16.20 -16.05
CA ASP A 73 -7.64 16.52 -14.77
C ASP A 73 -6.17 16.88 -14.96
N VAL A 74 -5.76 18.02 -14.42
CA VAL A 74 -4.41 18.55 -14.52
C VAL A 74 -3.85 18.70 -13.11
N SER A 75 -2.68 18.11 -12.84
CA SER A 75 -2.01 18.26 -11.55
C SER A 75 -1.49 19.69 -11.34
N ALA A 76 -1.32 20.08 -10.08
CA ALA A 76 -0.60 21.30 -9.76
C ALA A 76 0.86 21.16 -10.21
N PRO A 77 1.39 22.08 -11.04
CA PRO A 77 2.78 21.99 -11.48
C PRO A 77 3.76 22.15 -10.31
N TYR A 78 4.89 21.48 -10.42
CA TYR A 78 6.04 21.74 -9.55
C TYR A 78 7.26 22.11 -10.38
N VAL A 79 8.18 22.86 -9.77
CA VAL A 79 9.42 23.27 -10.40
C VAL A 79 10.56 22.41 -9.88
N LYS A 80 11.35 21.88 -10.79
CA LYS A 80 12.59 21.16 -10.46
C LYS A 80 13.63 21.45 -11.54
N ASN A 81 14.78 21.94 -11.08
CA ASN A 81 15.96 22.12 -11.93
C ASN A 81 15.67 22.88 -13.24
N GLY A 82 14.95 23.99 -13.16
CA GLY A 82 14.67 24.87 -14.28
C GLY A 82 13.48 24.47 -15.17
N TYR A 83 12.74 23.45 -14.79
CA TYR A 83 11.54 22.99 -15.52
C TYR A 83 10.32 22.92 -14.62
N ARG A 84 9.14 23.22 -15.17
CA ARG A 84 7.86 22.89 -14.57
C ARG A 84 7.45 21.51 -15.03
N TYR A 85 6.91 20.71 -14.13
CA TYR A 85 6.42 19.34 -14.39
C TYR A 85 4.97 19.24 -14.01
N ARG A 86 4.17 18.56 -14.83
CA ARG A 86 2.79 18.24 -14.54
C ARG A 86 2.39 16.92 -15.19
N GLN A 87 1.26 16.37 -14.73
CA GLN A 87 0.58 15.29 -15.42
C GLN A 87 -0.85 15.67 -15.75
N ILE A 88 -1.33 15.19 -16.90
CA ILE A 88 -2.68 15.46 -17.39
C ILE A 88 -3.38 14.14 -17.69
N TYR A 89 -4.63 14.03 -17.24
CA TYR A 89 -5.57 13.06 -17.76
C TYR A 89 -6.47 13.76 -18.75
N GLU A 90 -6.38 13.39 -20.02
CA GLU A 90 -7.28 13.89 -21.04
C GLU A 90 -8.64 13.19 -20.97
N THR A 91 -9.68 13.86 -21.47
CA THR A 91 -11.05 13.33 -21.44
C THR A 91 -11.13 11.96 -22.09
N GLY A 92 -11.70 10.98 -21.39
CA GLY A 92 -11.86 9.61 -21.86
C GLY A 92 -10.61 8.75 -21.80
N CYS A 93 -9.48 9.27 -21.32
CA CYS A 93 -8.23 8.51 -21.21
C CYS A 93 -8.04 7.89 -19.84
N GLU A 94 -7.51 6.67 -19.82
CA GLU A 94 -7.27 5.89 -18.60
C GLU A 94 -5.96 6.24 -17.91
N TYR A 95 -4.97 6.73 -18.66
CA TYR A 95 -3.61 6.95 -18.17
C TYR A 95 -3.18 8.39 -18.34
N ALA A 96 -2.24 8.81 -17.48
CA ALA A 96 -1.72 10.17 -17.51
C ALA A 96 -0.74 10.39 -18.66
N ILE A 97 -0.68 11.64 -19.11
CA ILE A 97 0.36 12.18 -19.97
C ILE A 97 1.26 13.02 -19.07
N TYR A 98 2.55 12.72 -19.05
CA TYR A 98 3.56 13.43 -18.27
C TYR A 98 4.22 14.49 -19.13
N GLN A 99 4.27 15.74 -18.63
CA GLN A 99 4.73 16.89 -19.40
C GLN A 99 5.70 17.75 -18.59
N ARG A 100 6.56 18.46 -19.33
CA ARG A 100 7.40 19.50 -18.73
C ARG A 100 7.46 20.73 -19.62
N GLN A 101 7.85 21.86 -19.01
CA GLN A 101 8.04 23.13 -19.69
C GLN A 101 9.17 23.89 -19.01
N SER A 102 10.07 24.51 -19.79
CA SER A 102 11.10 25.36 -19.20
C SER A 102 10.47 26.55 -18.47
N VAL A 103 11.02 26.91 -17.29
CA VAL A 103 10.53 28.04 -16.50
C VAL A 103 10.71 29.40 -17.17
N ILE A 104 11.53 29.49 -18.24
CA ILE A 104 11.68 30.72 -19.03
C ILE A 104 10.47 31.01 -19.90
N HIS A 105 9.63 29.99 -20.16
CA HIS A 105 8.37 30.15 -20.90
C HIS A 105 7.23 30.52 -19.96
N SER A 106 6.18 31.15 -20.51
CA SER A 106 4.92 31.35 -19.79
C SER A 106 4.21 30.00 -19.61
N GLU A 107 3.53 29.79 -18.48
CA GLU A 107 2.73 28.59 -18.23
C GLU A 107 1.66 28.32 -19.29
N TRP A 108 1.26 29.34 -20.04
CA TRP A 108 0.26 29.26 -21.10
C TRP A 108 0.84 28.79 -22.45
N GLU A 109 2.18 28.70 -22.56
CA GLU A 109 2.82 28.21 -23.77
C GLU A 109 2.77 26.68 -23.82
N GLU A 110 3.27 26.11 -24.91
CA GLU A 110 3.24 24.67 -25.14
C GLU A 110 4.08 23.90 -24.12
N TRP A 111 3.58 22.75 -23.71
CA TRP A 111 4.26 21.81 -22.84
C TRP A 111 4.81 20.62 -23.63
N ASP A 112 6.06 20.24 -23.35
CA ASP A 112 6.67 19.09 -23.97
C ASP A 112 6.16 17.80 -23.33
N VAL A 113 5.80 16.82 -24.16
CA VAL A 113 5.38 15.50 -23.69
C VAL A 113 6.61 14.65 -23.36
N LEU A 114 6.74 14.24 -22.12
CA LEU A 114 7.78 13.30 -21.65
C LEU A 114 7.37 11.86 -21.92
N LEU A 115 6.15 11.50 -21.54
CA LEU A 115 5.61 10.15 -21.66
C LEU A 115 4.10 10.21 -21.74
N ASP A 116 3.52 9.57 -22.75
CA ASP A 116 2.09 9.36 -22.85
C ASP A 116 1.75 7.95 -22.38
N GLY A 117 1.21 7.83 -21.16
CA GLY A 117 0.83 6.56 -20.58
C GLY A 117 -0.19 5.79 -21.40
N ASN A 118 -1.07 6.50 -22.14
CA ASN A 118 -2.08 5.85 -23.00
C ASN A 118 -1.44 5.13 -24.18
N LYS A 119 -0.41 5.72 -24.78
CA LYS A 119 0.34 5.08 -25.87
C LYS A 119 1.15 3.89 -25.38
N ARG A 120 1.73 4.02 -24.20
CA ARG A 120 2.50 2.93 -23.59
C ARG A 120 1.61 1.74 -23.23
N ALA A 121 0.45 2.01 -22.66
CA ALA A 121 -0.52 1.00 -22.23
C ALA A 121 -1.22 0.26 -23.36
N ALA A 122 -1.22 0.81 -24.57
CA ALA A 122 -1.99 0.27 -25.70
C ALA A 122 -1.62 -1.17 -26.10
N ARG A 123 -0.46 -1.65 -25.67
CA ARG A 123 0.06 -2.98 -26.01
C ARG A 123 -0.25 -4.03 -24.97
N SER A 124 -0.92 -3.70 -23.88
CA SER A 124 -1.09 -4.60 -22.74
C SER A 124 -2.43 -4.37 -22.04
N GLU A 125 -2.94 -5.42 -21.41
CA GLU A 125 -4.13 -5.32 -20.56
C GLU A 125 -3.85 -4.60 -19.23
N PHE A 126 -2.62 -4.57 -18.81
CA PHE A 126 -2.14 -3.90 -17.61
C PHE A 126 -0.97 -2.98 -17.92
N TYR A 127 -0.93 -1.82 -17.30
CA TYR A 127 0.21 -0.90 -17.38
C TYR A 127 0.37 -0.11 -16.08
N THR A 128 1.59 -0.07 -15.56
CA THR A 128 1.95 0.82 -14.47
C THR A 128 3.31 1.45 -14.73
N LEU A 129 3.37 2.77 -14.62
CA LEU A 129 4.63 3.51 -14.52
C LEU A 129 5.06 3.50 -13.05
N GLY A 130 6.07 2.66 -12.74
CA GLY A 130 6.56 2.50 -11.36
C GLY A 130 7.50 3.61 -10.91
N GLY A 131 8.19 4.24 -11.84
CA GLY A 131 9.12 5.33 -11.56
C GLY A 131 9.53 6.08 -12.80
N MET A 132 9.83 7.36 -12.64
CA MET A 132 10.33 8.24 -13.69
C MET A 132 11.30 9.25 -13.05
N ASP A 133 12.48 9.39 -13.62
CA ASP A 133 13.47 10.37 -13.15
C ASP A 133 14.25 10.95 -14.33
N ILE A 134 14.51 12.25 -14.24
CA ILE A 134 15.25 13.00 -15.25
C ILE A 134 16.69 13.15 -14.81
N ALA A 135 17.63 12.93 -15.73
CA ALA A 135 19.05 13.14 -15.47
C ALA A 135 19.34 14.58 -15.02
N PRO A 136 20.37 14.82 -14.19
CA PRO A 136 20.69 16.16 -13.68
C PRO A 136 20.88 17.24 -14.75
N ASP A 137 21.35 16.89 -15.94
CA ASP A 137 21.49 17.82 -17.07
C ASP A 137 20.21 18.02 -17.89
N ASN A 138 19.10 17.43 -17.48
CA ASN A 138 17.79 17.54 -18.11
C ASN A 138 17.66 16.87 -19.51
N THR A 139 18.64 16.08 -19.94
CA THR A 139 18.66 15.56 -21.33
C THR A 139 18.04 14.19 -21.50
N VAL A 140 17.99 13.36 -20.45
CA VAL A 140 17.53 11.97 -20.54
C VAL A 140 16.56 11.65 -19.41
N MET A 141 15.50 10.94 -19.77
CA MET A 141 14.51 10.42 -18.83
C MET A 141 14.67 8.90 -18.70
N ALA A 142 14.71 8.40 -17.47
CA ALA A 142 14.62 6.99 -17.16
C ALA A 142 13.22 6.66 -16.64
N VAL A 143 12.63 5.55 -17.11
CA VAL A 143 11.31 5.08 -16.69
C VAL A 143 11.34 3.61 -16.37
N ALA A 144 10.65 3.21 -15.31
CA ALA A 144 10.43 1.82 -14.93
C ALA A 144 8.96 1.46 -15.15
N GLU A 145 8.70 0.46 -15.99
CA GLU A 145 7.36 0.09 -16.43
C GLU A 145 7.05 -1.37 -16.11
N ASP A 146 5.83 -1.65 -15.65
CA ASP A 146 5.30 -3.00 -15.43
C ASP A 146 4.07 -3.22 -16.32
N PHE A 147 4.13 -4.22 -17.18
CA PHE A 147 3.06 -4.57 -18.12
C PHE A 147 2.27 -5.81 -17.70
N LEU A 148 2.58 -6.42 -16.55
CA LEU A 148 1.95 -7.68 -16.11
C LEU A 148 1.40 -7.64 -14.69
N SER A 149 1.71 -6.60 -13.92
CA SER A 149 1.35 -6.48 -12.50
C SER A 149 2.07 -7.47 -11.56
N ARG A 150 3.31 -7.81 -11.90
CA ARG A 150 4.17 -8.65 -11.05
C ARG A 150 5.20 -7.84 -10.27
N ARG A 151 5.21 -6.50 -10.43
CA ARG A 151 6.24 -5.63 -9.87
C ARG A 151 7.66 -6.01 -10.30
N GLN A 152 7.78 -6.64 -11.45
CA GLN A 152 9.02 -6.87 -12.17
C GLN A 152 9.07 -5.87 -13.32
N TYR A 153 9.85 -4.81 -13.15
CA TYR A 153 9.84 -3.68 -14.06
C TYR A 153 10.90 -3.86 -15.15
N GLY A 154 10.64 -3.20 -16.29
CA GLY A 154 11.63 -2.96 -17.32
C GLY A 154 12.02 -1.49 -17.29
N LEU A 155 13.31 -1.20 -17.23
CA LEU A 155 13.82 0.17 -17.16
C LEU A 155 14.34 0.60 -18.51
N ARG A 156 13.86 1.74 -19.02
CA ARG A 156 14.16 2.29 -20.33
C ARG A 156 14.57 3.75 -20.26
N PHE A 157 15.22 4.23 -21.29
CA PHE A 157 15.76 5.58 -21.37
C PHE A 157 15.26 6.30 -22.63
N ARG A 158 14.86 7.57 -22.47
CA ARG A 158 14.44 8.41 -23.58
C ARG A 158 15.30 9.67 -23.64
N ASN A 159 15.86 9.96 -24.80
CA ASN A 159 16.54 11.23 -25.06
C ASN A 159 15.47 12.30 -25.24
N LEU A 160 15.46 13.33 -24.39
CA LEU A 160 14.42 14.36 -24.39
C LEU A 160 14.64 15.43 -25.46
N ASP A 161 15.86 15.59 -25.95
CA ASP A 161 16.14 16.54 -27.04
C ASP A 161 15.68 16.01 -28.39
N THR A 162 15.85 14.71 -28.64
CA THR A 162 15.48 14.06 -29.90
C THR A 162 14.13 13.35 -29.86
N GLY A 163 13.64 13.02 -28.66
CA GLY A 163 12.45 12.21 -28.47
C GLY A 163 12.64 10.72 -28.71
N GLN A 164 13.86 10.28 -29.01
CA GLN A 164 14.15 8.88 -29.31
C GLN A 164 14.47 8.09 -28.06
N TRP A 165 14.06 6.80 -28.08
CA TRP A 165 14.38 5.85 -27.02
C TRP A 165 15.73 5.21 -27.29
N TYR A 166 16.52 5.04 -26.22
CA TYR A 166 17.73 4.23 -26.27
C TYR A 166 17.36 2.75 -26.48
N PRO A 167 18.25 1.96 -27.12
CA PRO A 167 17.94 0.56 -27.44
C PRO A 167 17.96 -0.37 -26.23
N GLU A 168 18.72 -0.04 -25.20
CA GLU A 168 18.87 -0.90 -24.01
C GLU A 168 17.61 -0.92 -23.16
N VAL A 169 17.33 -2.10 -22.57
CA VAL A 169 16.28 -2.31 -21.57
C VAL A 169 16.88 -3.10 -20.42
N LEU A 170 16.71 -2.60 -19.21
CA LEU A 170 17.13 -3.30 -18.00
C LEU A 170 15.93 -4.06 -17.46
N GLU A 171 15.97 -5.38 -17.53
CA GLU A 171 14.85 -6.26 -17.18
C GLU A 171 14.91 -6.73 -15.72
N ASN A 172 13.77 -7.11 -15.18
CA ASN A 172 13.61 -7.68 -13.83
C ASN A 172 14.20 -6.78 -12.74
N VAL A 173 13.87 -5.51 -12.79
CA VAL A 173 14.33 -4.50 -11.83
C VAL A 173 13.18 -4.02 -10.95
N SER A 174 13.51 -3.38 -9.83
CA SER A 174 12.52 -2.66 -9.03
C SER A 174 12.24 -1.27 -9.64
N ALA A 175 11.24 -0.58 -9.12
CA ALA A 175 10.95 0.79 -9.52
C ALA A 175 11.92 1.83 -8.92
N SER A 176 12.88 1.40 -8.11
CA SER A 176 13.86 2.26 -7.43
C SER A 176 15.14 2.38 -8.26
N PHE A 177 15.49 3.60 -8.65
CA PHE A 177 16.71 3.90 -9.40
C PHE A 177 17.10 5.36 -9.20
N VAL A 178 18.38 5.69 -9.41
CA VAL A 178 18.93 7.05 -9.19
C VAL A 178 19.98 7.38 -10.22
N TRP A 179 19.92 8.60 -10.75
CA TRP A 179 21.00 9.14 -11.59
C TRP A 179 22.18 9.60 -10.75
N ALA A 180 23.39 9.27 -11.16
CA ALA A 180 24.60 9.95 -10.72
C ALA A 180 24.66 11.36 -11.35
N ASN A 181 25.52 12.22 -10.79
CA ASN A 181 25.59 13.62 -11.22
C ASN A 181 26.26 13.83 -12.60
N ASP A 182 26.86 12.77 -13.17
CA ASP A 182 27.41 12.81 -14.53
C ASP A 182 26.33 12.72 -15.63
N SER A 183 25.08 12.50 -15.26
CA SER A 183 23.93 12.34 -16.19
C SER A 183 24.07 11.18 -17.19
N ARG A 184 24.99 10.26 -16.94
CA ARG A 184 25.28 9.10 -17.78
C ARG A 184 25.19 7.79 -17.03
N THR A 185 25.45 7.80 -15.73
CA THR A 185 25.45 6.62 -14.87
C THR A 185 24.18 6.55 -14.06
N LEU A 186 23.47 5.41 -14.15
CA LEU A 186 22.27 5.18 -13.36
C LEU A 186 22.50 3.98 -12.45
N TYR A 187 22.17 4.15 -11.18
CA TYR A 187 22.12 3.06 -10.21
C TYR A 187 20.72 2.49 -10.17
N TYR A 188 20.59 1.15 -10.18
CA TYR A 188 19.29 0.49 -10.17
C TYR A 188 19.32 -0.78 -9.34
N VAL A 189 18.14 -1.31 -9.02
CA VAL A 189 17.96 -2.50 -8.18
C VAL A 189 17.50 -3.66 -9.04
N ARG A 190 18.24 -4.77 -8.99
CA ARG A 190 17.84 -6.01 -9.63
C ARG A 190 17.16 -6.93 -8.63
N LYS A 191 16.08 -7.56 -9.07
CA LYS A 191 15.35 -8.54 -8.27
C LYS A 191 15.84 -9.94 -8.53
N HIS A 192 15.77 -10.79 -7.50
CA HIS A 192 16.06 -12.22 -7.68
C HIS A 192 14.99 -12.83 -8.60
N PRO A 193 15.40 -13.64 -9.61
CA PRO A 193 14.45 -14.12 -10.63
C PRO A 193 13.38 -15.08 -10.10
N VAL A 194 13.62 -15.75 -8.99
CA VAL A 194 12.68 -16.70 -8.37
C VAL A 194 11.98 -16.09 -7.16
N THR A 195 12.74 -15.60 -6.18
CA THR A 195 12.19 -15.08 -4.92
C THR A 195 11.66 -13.67 -5.04
N LEU A 196 11.96 -12.95 -6.12
CA LEU A 196 11.59 -11.57 -6.41
C LEU A 196 12.09 -10.56 -5.36
N LEU A 197 12.99 -10.98 -4.49
CA LEU A 197 13.63 -10.07 -3.54
C LEU A 197 14.47 -9.03 -4.28
N PRO A 198 14.32 -7.73 -3.98
CA PRO A 198 15.28 -6.73 -4.44
C PRO A 198 16.57 -6.90 -3.63
N TYR A 199 17.64 -7.35 -4.26
CA TYR A 199 18.82 -7.81 -3.51
C TYR A 199 20.17 -7.32 -4.05
N GLN A 200 20.21 -6.76 -5.28
CA GLN A 200 21.45 -6.28 -5.89
C GLN A 200 21.33 -4.85 -6.35
N ILE A 201 22.39 -4.09 -6.18
CA ILE A 201 22.58 -2.77 -6.78
C ILE A 201 23.55 -2.90 -7.95
N TRP A 202 23.12 -2.44 -9.11
CA TRP A 202 23.90 -2.37 -10.33
C TRP A 202 24.04 -0.93 -10.80
N ARG A 203 25.08 -0.65 -11.58
CA ARG A 203 25.19 0.62 -12.27
C ARG A 203 25.27 0.40 -13.76
N HIS A 204 24.52 1.22 -14.46
CA HIS A 204 24.40 1.20 -15.92
C HIS A 204 25.01 2.49 -16.48
N THR A 205 25.79 2.37 -17.55
CA THR A 205 26.26 3.52 -18.35
C THR A 205 25.33 3.67 -19.55
N LEU A 206 24.74 4.86 -19.69
CA LEU A 206 23.82 5.18 -20.79
C LEU A 206 24.48 4.87 -22.15
N ASP A 207 23.68 4.33 -23.09
CA ASP A 207 24.09 3.93 -24.44
C ASP A 207 25.11 2.78 -24.45
N THR A 208 25.00 1.88 -23.49
CA THR A 208 25.72 0.61 -23.47
C THR A 208 24.73 -0.54 -23.29
N ALA A 209 25.16 -1.75 -23.67
CA ALA A 209 24.33 -2.93 -23.48
C ALA A 209 24.21 -3.29 -21.98
N ALA A 210 23.07 -3.85 -21.59
CA ALA A 210 22.80 -4.23 -20.19
C ALA A 210 23.79 -5.26 -19.64
N ASP A 211 24.37 -6.12 -20.49
CA ASP A 211 25.36 -7.12 -20.08
C ASP A 211 26.73 -6.52 -19.71
N GLN A 212 26.93 -5.22 -19.96
CA GLN A 212 28.13 -4.48 -19.55
C GLN A 212 27.96 -3.76 -18.20
N ASP A 213 26.79 -3.89 -17.58
CA ASP A 213 26.52 -3.27 -16.28
C ASP A 213 27.39 -3.88 -15.19
N GLU A 214 27.70 -3.08 -14.18
CA GLU A 214 28.57 -3.46 -13.08
C GLU A 214 27.78 -3.69 -11.79
N LEU A 215 28.04 -4.81 -11.12
CA LEU A 215 27.51 -5.07 -9.78
C LEU A 215 28.21 -4.18 -8.77
N VAL A 216 27.43 -3.40 -8.02
CA VAL A 216 27.92 -2.47 -7.00
C VAL A 216 27.82 -3.10 -5.60
N TYR A 217 26.71 -3.77 -5.33
CA TYR A 217 26.43 -4.35 -4.02
C TYR A 217 25.45 -5.52 -4.15
N GLU A 218 25.68 -6.56 -3.36
CA GLU A 218 24.73 -7.66 -3.23
C GLU A 218 24.40 -7.91 -1.78
N GLU A 219 23.11 -7.91 -1.43
CA GLU A 219 22.62 -8.27 -0.11
C GLU A 219 22.45 -9.78 -0.01
N LYS A 220 23.18 -10.40 0.90
CA LYS A 220 23.15 -11.85 1.11
C LYS A 220 22.18 -12.32 2.18
N ASP A 221 21.75 -11.41 3.04
CA ASP A 221 20.72 -11.70 4.03
C ASP A 221 19.34 -11.57 3.36
N GLU A 222 18.66 -12.70 3.18
CA GLU A 222 17.40 -12.79 2.46
C GLU A 222 16.21 -12.16 3.22
N THR A 223 16.41 -11.69 4.45
CA THR A 223 15.41 -10.92 5.21
C THR A 223 15.45 -9.44 4.91
N PHE A 224 16.47 -8.96 4.17
CA PHE A 224 16.66 -7.56 3.81
C PHE A 224 16.20 -7.26 2.40
N TYR A 225 15.59 -6.08 2.23
CA TYR A 225 15.26 -5.49 0.94
C TYR A 225 16.19 -4.34 0.65
N VAL A 226 16.49 -4.12 -0.63
CA VAL A 226 17.41 -3.10 -1.10
C VAL A 226 16.65 -2.03 -1.88
N SER A 227 16.94 -0.75 -1.62
CA SER A 227 16.39 0.36 -2.38
C SER A 227 17.41 1.50 -2.51
N LEU A 228 17.11 2.47 -3.36
CA LEU A 228 17.99 3.60 -3.70
C LEU A 228 17.29 4.92 -3.49
N TYR A 229 18.00 5.88 -2.94
CA TYR A 229 17.58 7.26 -2.78
C TYR A 229 18.73 8.20 -3.11
N LYS A 230 18.45 9.47 -3.27
CA LYS A 230 19.45 10.52 -3.40
C LYS A 230 19.25 11.56 -2.31
N THR A 231 20.31 12.03 -1.69
CA THR A 231 20.21 13.03 -0.62
C THR A 231 19.69 14.36 -1.14
N THR A 232 19.08 15.14 -0.26
CA THR A 232 18.61 16.50 -0.57
C THR A 232 19.72 17.37 -1.15
N SER A 233 20.97 17.20 -0.67
CA SER A 233 22.16 17.88 -1.20
C SER A 233 22.53 17.47 -2.62
N GLN A 234 22.04 16.35 -3.13
CA GLN A 234 22.46 15.70 -4.37
C GLN A 234 23.92 15.21 -4.34
N ASN A 235 24.58 15.24 -3.18
CA ASN A 235 25.98 14.83 -3.05
C ASN A 235 26.16 13.32 -2.92
N PHE A 236 25.14 12.62 -2.40
CA PHE A 236 25.22 11.19 -2.15
C PHE A 236 24.04 10.43 -2.73
N ILE A 237 24.34 9.24 -3.25
CA ILE A 237 23.37 8.20 -3.51
C ILE A 237 23.35 7.31 -2.26
N LEU A 238 22.17 7.02 -1.75
CA LEU A 238 21.97 6.16 -0.59
C LEU A 238 21.48 4.80 -1.03
N ILE A 239 22.19 3.76 -0.62
CA ILE A 239 21.71 2.38 -0.71
C ILE A 239 21.08 2.05 0.64
N PHE A 240 19.77 1.88 0.63
CA PHE A 240 19.01 1.55 1.83
C PHE A 240 18.80 0.04 1.92
N LEU A 241 19.26 -0.56 3.01
CA LEU A 241 19.14 -1.98 3.30
C LEU A 241 18.24 -2.13 4.53
N GLY A 242 17.06 -2.70 4.35
CA GLY A 242 16.09 -2.77 5.43
C GLY A 242 15.40 -4.12 5.55
N SER A 243 15.30 -4.61 6.78
CA SER A 243 14.37 -5.65 7.18
C SER A 243 13.20 -5.04 7.96
N ALA A 244 12.31 -5.86 8.48
CA ALA A 244 11.22 -5.37 9.33
C ALA A 244 11.71 -4.73 10.64
N THR A 245 12.94 -5.05 11.09
CA THR A 245 13.46 -4.64 12.41
C THR A 245 14.78 -3.90 12.37
N THR A 246 15.50 -3.93 11.24
CA THR A 246 16.91 -3.51 11.18
C THR A 246 17.19 -2.82 9.87
N THR A 247 18.00 -1.74 9.91
CA THR A 247 18.42 -1.02 8.71
C THR A 247 19.91 -0.74 8.70
N GLU A 248 20.45 -0.63 7.49
CA GLU A 248 21.80 -0.12 7.22
C GLU A 248 21.76 0.74 5.98
N VAL A 249 22.45 1.86 6.00
CA VAL A 249 22.56 2.78 4.86
C VAL A 249 24.00 2.79 4.37
N LEU A 250 24.18 2.59 3.06
CA LEU A 250 25.47 2.77 2.40
C LEU A 250 25.45 4.08 1.61
N LEU A 251 26.58 4.79 1.63
CA LEU A 251 26.76 6.03 0.88
C LEU A 251 27.60 5.78 -0.37
N VAL A 252 27.18 6.35 -1.48
CA VAL A 252 27.97 6.43 -2.71
C VAL A 252 28.08 7.90 -3.09
N ASN A 253 29.32 8.37 -3.40
CA ASN A 253 29.51 9.73 -3.86
C ASN A 253 28.85 9.89 -5.24
N ALA A 254 27.87 10.79 -5.35
CA ALA A 254 27.10 10.98 -6.59
C ALA A 254 27.93 11.63 -7.72
N ASP A 255 29.04 12.28 -7.39
CA ASP A 255 29.96 12.90 -8.36
C ASP A 255 31.05 11.94 -8.86
N LEU A 256 31.18 10.77 -8.25
CA LEU A 256 32.18 9.76 -8.60
C LEU A 256 31.47 8.46 -8.98
N PRO A 257 31.15 8.26 -10.26
CA PRO A 257 30.35 7.10 -10.71
C PRO A 257 31.03 5.74 -10.46
N ASP A 258 32.35 5.72 -10.24
CA ASP A 258 33.12 4.50 -9.95
C ASP A 258 33.35 4.28 -8.45
N ALA A 259 32.77 5.13 -7.60
CA ALA A 259 32.98 5.06 -6.15
C ALA A 259 32.39 3.77 -5.58
N SER A 260 33.08 3.20 -4.60
CA SER A 260 32.60 2.05 -3.84
C SER A 260 31.66 2.53 -2.71
N PRO A 261 30.62 1.76 -2.40
CA PRO A 261 29.74 2.06 -1.27
C PRO A 261 30.49 2.03 0.07
N LEU A 262 30.09 2.93 0.95
CA LEU A 262 30.64 3.05 2.30
C LEU A 262 29.50 3.02 3.31
N SER A 263 29.54 2.10 4.28
CA SER A 263 28.51 2.04 5.32
C SER A 263 28.48 3.33 6.14
N PHE A 264 27.30 3.94 6.26
CA PHE A 264 27.10 5.09 7.13
C PHE A 264 27.26 4.69 8.60
N LEU A 265 26.53 3.66 9.00
CA LEU A 265 26.66 3.00 10.29
C LEU A 265 26.34 1.51 10.10
N PRO A 266 27.25 0.58 10.43
CA PRO A 266 26.98 -0.85 10.30
C PRO A 266 25.71 -1.27 11.02
N ARG A 267 24.98 -2.23 10.41
CA ARG A 267 23.72 -2.71 10.99
C ARG A 267 23.93 -3.33 12.37
N ARG A 268 22.99 -3.05 13.27
CA ARG A 268 22.86 -3.70 14.56
C ARG A 268 21.41 -4.21 14.65
N LYS A 269 21.22 -5.40 15.12
CA LYS A 269 19.88 -5.98 15.26
C LYS A 269 18.95 -5.01 16.01
N ASP A 270 17.76 -4.81 15.47
CA ASP A 270 16.71 -3.93 15.99
C ASP A 270 17.02 -2.43 15.95
N HIS A 271 18.13 -2.03 15.35
CA HIS A 271 18.42 -0.64 15.08
C HIS A 271 17.92 -0.25 13.69
N GLU A 272 16.94 0.63 13.66
CA GLU A 272 16.41 1.24 12.45
C GLU A 272 16.84 2.69 12.38
N TYR A 273 17.35 3.10 11.22
CA TYR A 273 17.69 4.49 10.98
C TYR A 273 17.57 4.84 9.51
N SER A 274 17.38 6.13 9.25
CA SER A 274 17.43 6.70 7.90
C SER A 274 18.31 7.96 7.93
N VAL A 275 18.85 8.32 6.77
CA VAL A 275 19.82 9.41 6.63
C VAL A 275 19.40 10.33 5.50
N ASP A 276 19.54 11.63 5.71
CA ASP A 276 19.58 12.63 4.64
C ASP A 276 20.79 13.54 4.84
N HIS A 277 21.12 14.30 3.82
CA HIS A 277 22.28 15.19 3.83
C HIS A 277 21.94 16.50 3.10
N PHE A 278 22.27 17.61 3.73
CA PHE A 278 22.08 18.93 3.15
C PHE A 278 22.99 19.96 3.82
N GLN A 279 23.61 20.86 3.04
CA GLN A 279 24.50 21.90 3.55
C GLN A 279 25.60 21.36 4.47
N HIS A 280 26.29 20.31 4.01
CA HIS A 280 27.41 19.66 4.72
C HIS A 280 27.04 19.00 6.06
N MET A 281 25.76 18.72 6.28
CA MET A 281 25.24 18.14 7.51
C MET A 281 24.40 16.89 7.21
N PHE A 282 24.71 15.80 7.90
CA PHE A 282 23.83 14.62 7.93
C PHE A 282 22.73 14.80 8.97
N TYR A 283 21.55 14.37 8.62
CA TYR A 283 20.41 14.25 9.53
C TYR A 283 20.02 12.78 9.62
N ILE A 284 19.89 12.28 10.83
CA ILE A 284 19.66 10.87 11.09
C ILE A 284 18.42 10.70 11.95
N ARG A 285 17.41 10.00 11.43
CA ARG A 285 16.28 9.52 12.19
C ARG A 285 16.63 8.14 12.71
N SER A 286 16.59 7.90 14.03
CA SER A 286 17.07 6.65 14.63
C SER A 286 16.25 6.27 15.85
N ASN A 287 16.06 4.95 16.04
CA ASN A 287 15.41 4.39 17.23
C ASN A 287 16.40 3.98 18.33
N ARG A 288 17.67 4.45 18.26
CA ARG A 288 18.71 4.04 19.22
C ARG A 288 18.38 4.38 20.68
N ALA A 289 17.63 5.45 20.91
CA ALA A 289 17.30 5.94 22.26
C ALA A 289 15.83 5.72 22.63
N GLY A 290 15.00 5.23 21.71
CA GLY A 290 13.58 4.96 21.95
C GLY A 290 12.86 4.48 20.72
N LYS A 291 11.85 3.65 20.90
CA LYS A 291 11.12 2.94 19.83
C LYS A 291 10.46 3.86 18.80
N ASN A 292 10.03 5.06 19.23
CA ASN A 292 9.30 5.99 18.37
C ASN A 292 10.22 7.01 17.69
N PHE A 293 11.51 6.75 17.67
CA PHE A 293 12.54 7.48 16.95
C PHE A 293 12.81 8.89 17.48
N GLY A 294 14.08 9.26 17.46
CA GLY A 294 14.59 10.61 17.61
C GLY A 294 15.26 11.09 16.33
N LEU A 295 15.59 12.36 16.27
CA LEU A 295 16.30 12.98 15.15
C LEU A 295 17.64 13.53 15.64
N TYR A 296 18.69 13.25 14.89
CA TYR A 296 20.07 13.64 15.18
C TYR A 296 20.68 14.34 13.97
N ARG A 297 21.72 15.12 14.18
CA ARG A 297 22.53 15.69 13.10
C ARG A 297 24.01 15.54 13.40
N SER A 298 24.82 15.49 12.33
CA SER A 298 26.27 15.41 12.45
C SER A 298 26.94 15.76 11.13
N ARG A 299 28.13 16.34 11.20
CA ARG A 299 28.97 16.57 10.01
C ARG A 299 29.70 15.29 9.58
N VAL A 300 29.80 14.33 10.46
CA VAL A 300 30.56 13.09 10.27
C VAL A 300 29.68 11.87 10.59
N ARG A 301 30.10 10.69 10.10
CA ARG A 301 29.35 9.44 10.32
C ARG A 301 29.46 8.90 11.75
N ASP A 302 30.52 9.29 12.48
CA ASP A 302 30.77 8.81 13.84
C ASP A 302 29.55 9.06 14.75
N GLU A 303 28.93 7.98 15.20
CA GLU A 303 27.75 8.00 16.05
C GLU A 303 27.95 8.76 17.37
N ALA A 304 29.16 8.72 17.92
CA ALA A 304 29.48 9.42 19.15
C ALA A 304 29.42 10.97 19.02
N ARG A 305 29.42 11.46 17.79
CA ARG A 305 29.36 12.89 17.47
C ARG A 305 27.98 13.36 17.00
N TRP A 306 26.99 12.49 17.01
CA TRP A 306 25.63 12.88 16.65
C TRP A 306 25.04 13.78 17.72
N GLU A 307 24.56 14.93 17.31
CA GLU A 307 23.85 15.88 18.16
C GLU A 307 22.34 15.61 18.11
N GLU A 308 21.71 15.44 19.27
CA GLU A 308 20.25 15.23 19.34
C GLU A 308 19.51 16.53 19.01
N ILE A 309 18.58 16.46 18.06
CA ILE A 309 17.70 17.56 17.65
C ILE A 309 16.32 17.38 18.25
N ILE A 310 15.77 16.17 18.12
CA ILE A 310 14.47 15.79 18.69
C ILE A 310 14.69 14.50 19.45
N PRO A 311 14.46 14.51 20.78
CA PRO A 311 14.58 13.28 21.57
C PRO A 311 13.46 12.29 21.22
N ALA A 312 13.75 11.00 21.39
CA ALA A 312 12.73 9.97 21.28
C ALA A 312 11.69 10.17 22.38
N ARG A 313 10.41 10.00 22.01
CA ARG A 313 9.26 10.18 22.91
C ARG A 313 8.41 8.91 22.95
N GLU A 314 7.84 8.63 24.12
CA GLU A 314 7.06 7.41 24.31
C GLU A 314 5.73 7.41 23.53
N HIS A 315 5.09 8.58 23.44
CA HIS A 315 3.74 8.69 22.89
C HIS A 315 3.64 9.45 21.57
N VAL A 316 4.78 9.87 21.02
CA VAL A 316 4.84 10.56 19.72
C VAL A 316 5.82 9.83 18.83
N MET A 317 5.32 9.27 17.71
CA MET A 317 6.14 8.66 16.67
C MET A 317 6.69 9.73 15.75
N LEU A 318 8.00 9.83 15.61
CA LEU A 318 8.64 10.63 14.57
C LEU A 318 8.67 9.79 13.29
N GLU A 319 7.78 10.10 12.35
CA GLU A 319 7.65 9.31 11.13
C GLU A 319 8.62 9.70 10.02
N GLY A 320 8.97 10.98 9.93
CA GLY A 320 9.85 11.45 8.88
C GLY A 320 10.26 12.90 9.07
N PHE A 321 11.15 13.34 8.20
CA PHE A 321 11.63 14.73 8.18
C PHE A 321 11.96 15.15 6.75
N THR A 322 11.90 16.46 6.48
CA THR A 322 12.25 17.07 5.20
C THR A 322 13.08 18.32 5.45
N LEU A 323 14.18 18.46 4.70
CA LEU A 323 15.15 19.55 4.86
C LEU A 323 14.92 20.67 3.85
N PHE A 324 14.91 21.90 4.35
CA PHE A 324 14.94 23.14 3.57
C PHE A 324 16.14 23.99 4.02
N ALA A 325 16.48 25.04 3.26
CA ALA A 325 17.61 25.89 3.57
C ALA A 325 17.59 26.43 5.02
N ASP A 326 16.43 26.95 5.45
CA ASP A 326 16.27 27.57 6.77
C ASP A 326 15.31 26.81 7.69
N TRP A 327 14.69 25.72 7.19
CA TRP A 327 13.65 25.01 7.89
C TRP A 327 13.88 23.50 7.90
N LEU A 328 13.41 22.87 8.96
CA LEU A 328 13.25 21.42 9.10
C LEU A 328 11.78 21.17 9.33
N VAL A 329 11.16 20.34 8.51
CA VAL A 329 9.75 19.93 8.68
C VAL A 329 9.72 18.49 9.12
N VAL A 330 9.00 18.22 10.21
CA VAL A 330 8.85 16.86 10.73
C VAL A 330 7.41 16.38 10.65
N GLU A 331 7.28 15.10 10.33
CA GLU A 331 6.01 14.38 10.31
C GLU A 331 5.95 13.53 11.56
N GLU A 332 4.92 13.73 12.35
CA GLU A 332 4.74 13.06 13.64
C GLU A 332 3.37 12.42 13.74
N ARG A 333 3.25 11.42 14.59
CA ARG A 333 1.97 10.74 14.86
C ARG A 333 1.77 10.62 16.35
N GLN A 334 0.60 11.01 16.81
CA GLN A 334 0.19 10.95 18.21
C GLN A 334 -1.31 10.63 18.29
N ARG A 335 -1.70 9.73 19.18
CA ARG A 335 -3.09 9.35 19.41
C ARG A 335 -3.83 8.91 18.15
N GLY A 336 -3.13 8.27 17.23
CA GLY A 336 -3.70 7.77 15.98
C GLY A 336 -3.80 8.79 14.84
N LEU A 337 -3.36 10.03 15.04
CA LEU A 337 -3.45 11.10 14.05
C LEU A 337 -2.07 11.63 13.68
N THR A 338 -1.90 11.98 12.42
CA THR A 338 -0.67 12.60 11.92
C THR A 338 -0.66 14.11 12.18
N SER A 339 0.53 14.66 12.29
CA SER A 339 0.73 16.11 12.43
C SER A 339 2.03 16.54 11.75
N LEU A 340 2.10 17.81 11.39
CA LEU A 340 3.26 18.44 10.80
C LEU A 340 3.74 19.58 11.69
N ARG A 341 5.07 19.73 11.77
CA ARG A 341 5.70 20.78 12.57
C ARG A 341 6.88 21.33 11.80
N GLN A 342 6.97 22.67 11.66
CA GLN A 342 8.12 23.34 11.09
C GLN A 342 9.06 23.80 12.21
N ILE A 343 10.35 23.63 12.00
CA ILE A 343 11.39 24.02 12.94
C ILE A 343 12.37 24.94 12.23
N ASN A 344 12.61 26.13 12.77
CA ASN A 344 13.64 27.03 12.25
C ASN A 344 15.02 26.44 12.59
N ARG A 345 15.86 26.22 11.57
CA ARG A 345 17.15 25.55 11.75
C ARG A 345 18.18 26.41 12.52
N LYS A 346 17.96 27.74 12.59
CA LYS A 346 18.85 28.67 13.32
C LYS A 346 18.36 28.92 14.76
N THR A 347 17.09 29.22 14.91
CA THR A 347 16.53 29.59 16.24
C THR A 347 16.01 28.40 17.02
N HIS A 348 15.77 27.26 16.35
CA HIS A 348 15.13 26.05 16.89
C HIS A 348 13.67 26.26 17.31
N GLU A 349 13.06 27.39 16.97
CA GLU A 349 11.63 27.62 17.20
C GLU A 349 10.79 26.64 16.39
N SER A 350 9.82 26.05 17.04
CA SER A 350 8.94 25.03 16.46
C SER A 350 7.51 25.55 16.39
N THR A 351 6.86 25.39 15.24
CA THR A 351 5.48 25.79 15.02
C THR A 351 4.71 24.62 14.41
N GLY A 352 3.64 24.17 15.07
CA GLY A 352 2.74 23.15 14.53
C GLY A 352 1.80 23.71 13.48
N ILE A 353 1.38 22.87 12.54
CA ILE A 353 0.34 23.18 11.57
C ILE A 353 -0.97 22.62 12.13
N ALA A 354 -1.99 23.49 12.29
CA ALA A 354 -3.25 23.11 12.92
C ALA A 354 -4.23 22.48 11.93
N PHE A 355 -5.02 21.51 12.42
CA PHE A 355 -6.07 20.81 11.69
C PHE A 355 -7.30 20.65 12.59
N ASP A 356 -8.49 20.74 11.99
CA ASP A 356 -9.76 20.84 12.74
C ASP A 356 -10.64 19.58 12.69
N ASP A 357 -10.44 18.67 11.73
CA ASP A 357 -11.25 17.46 11.63
C ASP A 357 -10.94 16.47 12.76
N PRO A 358 -11.94 15.71 13.24
CA PRO A 358 -11.72 14.74 14.31
C PRO A 358 -10.87 13.53 13.87
N ALA A 359 -10.96 13.17 12.60
CA ALA A 359 -10.16 12.12 11.97
C ALA A 359 -9.67 12.62 10.62
N TYR A 360 -8.35 12.58 10.41
CA TYR A 360 -7.71 13.10 9.20
C TYR A 360 -6.34 12.47 9.02
N VAL A 361 -5.74 12.74 7.85
CA VAL A 361 -4.33 12.43 7.57
C VAL A 361 -3.67 13.63 6.90
N THR A 362 -2.42 13.90 7.27
CA THR A 362 -1.61 14.94 6.65
C THR A 362 -0.20 14.40 6.40
N TRP A 363 0.46 14.91 5.37
CA TRP A 363 1.78 14.45 4.95
C TRP A 363 2.54 15.58 4.27
N VAL A 364 3.87 15.51 4.30
CA VAL A 364 4.70 16.37 3.47
C VAL A 364 4.61 15.87 2.04
N ALA A 365 4.22 16.75 1.11
CA ALA A 365 4.11 16.44 -0.28
C ALA A 365 5.48 16.50 -0.98
N PHE A 366 5.49 16.43 -2.31
CA PHE A 366 6.73 16.50 -3.07
C PHE A 366 7.29 17.93 -3.06
N ASN A 367 8.50 18.10 -2.49
CA ASN A 367 9.22 19.37 -2.36
C ASN A 367 10.61 19.21 -2.96
N PRO A 368 10.77 19.28 -4.29
CA PRO A 368 12.05 18.98 -4.95
C PRO A 368 13.10 20.06 -4.80
N GLU A 369 12.71 21.31 -4.52
CA GLU A 369 13.63 22.45 -4.38
C GLU A 369 13.76 22.85 -2.90
N PRO A 370 14.91 22.58 -2.25
CA PRO A 370 15.07 22.90 -0.83
C PRO A 370 15.32 24.38 -0.52
N GLU A 371 15.77 25.15 -1.51
CA GLU A 371 16.09 26.58 -1.36
C GLU A 371 14.82 27.44 -1.43
N THR A 372 13.88 27.20 -0.52
CA THR A 372 12.61 27.92 -0.47
C THR A 372 12.07 27.96 0.97
N CYS A 373 11.23 28.95 1.25
CA CYS A 373 10.45 29.01 2.49
C CYS A 373 9.03 28.41 2.31
N LYS A 374 8.71 27.89 1.13
CA LYS A 374 7.38 27.38 0.80
C LYS A 374 7.33 25.86 0.91
N LEU A 375 6.50 25.38 1.82
CA LEU A 375 6.27 23.97 2.06
C LEU A 375 4.98 23.53 1.34
N ARG A 376 5.08 22.49 0.54
CA ARG A 376 3.92 21.77 0.01
C ARG A 376 3.59 20.62 0.95
N TYR A 377 2.34 20.55 1.39
CA TYR A 377 1.85 19.45 2.21
C TYR A 377 0.44 19.06 1.80
N GLY A 378 0.12 17.79 2.04
CA GLY A 378 -1.19 17.24 1.75
C GLY A 378 -2.05 17.12 2.99
N TYR A 379 -3.36 17.10 2.76
CA TYR A 379 -4.36 16.88 3.79
C TYR A 379 -5.55 16.12 3.18
N SER A 380 -6.08 15.19 3.94
CA SER A 380 -7.30 14.45 3.58
C SER A 380 -8.06 14.08 4.85
N SER A 381 -9.36 13.96 4.73
CA SER A 381 -10.20 13.37 5.78
C SER A 381 -11.33 12.56 5.13
N MET A 382 -12.09 11.85 5.90
CA MET A 382 -13.25 11.10 5.38
C MET A 382 -14.33 12.02 4.80
N THR A 383 -14.27 13.32 5.12
CA THR A 383 -15.22 14.34 4.66
C THR A 383 -14.58 15.46 3.85
N MET A 384 -13.27 15.37 3.60
CA MET A 384 -12.56 16.38 2.80
C MET A 384 -11.69 15.69 1.76
N PRO A 385 -11.92 15.91 0.46
CA PRO A 385 -11.07 15.36 -0.60
C PRO A 385 -9.62 15.77 -0.46
N ASP A 386 -8.71 14.98 -1.03
CA ASP A 386 -7.28 15.25 -1.01
C ASP A 386 -6.99 16.67 -1.47
N THR A 387 -6.26 17.40 -0.64
CA THR A 387 -5.95 18.81 -0.86
C THR A 387 -4.45 19.01 -0.73
N LEU A 388 -3.85 19.67 -1.72
CA LEU A 388 -2.47 20.10 -1.71
C LEU A 388 -2.41 21.57 -1.30
N PHE A 389 -1.72 21.85 -0.19
CA PHE A 389 -1.48 23.19 0.34
C PHE A 389 -0.04 23.64 0.09
N GLU A 390 0.13 24.95 0.00
CA GLU A 390 1.43 25.60 0.08
C GLU A 390 1.44 26.54 1.28
N LEU A 391 2.39 26.32 2.18
CA LEU A 391 2.59 27.14 3.37
C LEU A 391 3.87 27.95 3.22
N ASN A 392 3.77 29.29 3.37
CA ASN A 392 4.95 30.12 3.57
C ASN A 392 5.39 30.01 5.03
N MET A 393 6.49 29.32 5.27
CA MET A 393 6.97 29.02 6.63
C MET A 393 7.46 30.26 7.39
N GLU A 394 7.82 31.34 6.67
CA GLU A 394 8.21 32.61 7.31
C GLU A 394 7.01 33.42 7.77
N THR A 395 5.97 33.51 6.95
CA THR A 395 4.81 34.38 7.21
C THR A 395 3.62 33.63 7.82
N GLY A 396 3.58 32.31 7.68
CA GLY A 396 2.42 31.50 8.07
C GLY A 396 1.25 31.56 7.09
N GLU A 397 1.39 32.28 5.98
CA GLU A 397 0.35 32.34 4.94
C GLU A 397 0.24 30.99 4.22
N ARG A 398 -1.00 30.54 4.06
CA ARG A 398 -1.32 29.24 3.49
C ARG A 398 -2.32 29.44 2.33
N ARG A 399 -2.09 28.71 1.22
CA ARG A 399 -3.02 28.67 0.10
C ARG A 399 -3.23 27.25 -0.40
N VAL A 400 -4.40 27.01 -0.98
CA VAL A 400 -4.70 25.76 -1.67
C VAL A 400 -4.10 25.81 -3.06
N LEU A 401 -3.23 24.85 -3.39
CA LEU A 401 -2.72 24.68 -4.75
C LEU A 401 -3.68 23.85 -5.60
N LYS A 402 -4.23 22.80 -5.02
CA LYS A 402 -5.22 21.94 -5.68
C LYS A 402 -6.02 21.17 -4.64
N GLN A 403 -7.32 21.08 -4.84
CA GLN A 403 -8.19 20.13 -4.18
C GLN A 403 -8.78 19.21 -5.23
N THR A 404 -8.75 17.90 -4.99
CA THR A 404 -9.37 16.91 -5.87
C THR A 404 -10.85 17.22 -6.00
N GLU A 405 -11.31 17.44 -7.24
CA GLU A 405 -12.72 17.68 -7.52
C GLU A 405 -13.50 16.37 -7.43
N VAL A 406 -14.65 16.42 -6.76
CA VAL A 406 -15.58 15.30 -6.63
C VAL A 406 -16.97 15.82 -6.96
N ALA A 407 -17.45 15.50 -8.17
CA ALA A 407 -18.75 15.99 -8.65
C ALA A 407 -19.88 15.53 -7.74
N GLY A 408 -20.75 16.46 -7.37
CA GLY A 408 -21.94 16.17 -6.55
C GLY A 408 -21.67 15.94 -5.08
N PHE A 409 -20.43 16.13 -4.61
CA PHE A 409 -20.10 16.01 -3.21
C PHE A 409 -20.28 17.32 -2.45
N ASP A 410 -20.93 17.21 -1.29
CA ASP A 410 -21.06 18.32 -0.32
C ASP A 410 -20.70 17.77 1.07
N ALA A 411 -19.59 18.24 1.63
CA ALA A 411 -19.06 17.83 2.93
C ALA A 411 -20.08 18.01 4.06
N ALA A 412 -20.98 18.99 3.97
CA ALA A 412 -22.00 19.27 4.99
C ALA A 412 -22.98 18.10 5.18
N ASN A 413 -23.11 17.21 4.19
CA ASN A 413 -24.01 16.06 4.26
C ASN A 413 -23.43 14.89 5.05
N TYR A 414 -22.16 14.93 5.42
CA TYR A 414 -21.46 13.78 6.02
C TYR A 414 -20.93 14.12 7.40
N GLN A 415 -20.94 13.11 8.26
CA GLN A 415 -20.42 13.22 9.63
C GLN A 415 -19.28 12.20 9.79
N SER A 416 -18.17 12.63 10.36
CA SER A 416 -17.09 11.74 10.77
C SER A 416 -16.87 11.80 12.28
N GLU A 417 -16.39 10.71 12.85
CA GLU A 417 -16.03 10.59 14.26
C GLU A 417 -14.73 9.80 14.42
N HIS A 418 -14.05 10.07 15.52
CA HIS A 418 -12.89 9.31 15.98
C HIS A 418 -13.19 8.80 17.38
N LEU A 419 -13.25 7.47 17.54
CA LEU A 419 -13.63 6.82 18.79
C LEU A 419 -12.48 6.01 19.37
N TRP A 420 -12.59 5.72 20.65
CA TRP A 420 -11.73 4.79 21.37
C TRP A 420 -12.57 3.65 21.91
N ILE A 421 -12.23 2.42 21.52
CA ILE A 421 -12.95 1.22 21.92
C ILE A 421 -12.04 0.42 22.86
N THR A 422 -12.57 0.03 24.01
CA THR A 422 -11.85 -0.82 24.96
C THR A 422 -11.88 -2.26 24.49
N ALA A 423 -10.71 -2.82 24.16
CA ALA A 423 -10.57 -4.22 23.80
C ALA A 423 -10.70 -5.12 25.04
N ARG A 424 -10.84 -6.43 24.80
CA ARG A 424 -11.04 -7.42 25.88
C ARG A 424 -9.92 -7.47 26.92
N ASP A 425 -8.71 -7.06 26.53
CA ASP A 425 -7.55 -6.96 27.43
C ASP A 425 -7.37 -5.57 28.06
N GLY A 426 -8.32 -4.68 27.88
CA GLY A 426 -8.32 -3.34 28.44
C GLY A 426 -7.59 -2.29 27.60
N VAL A 427 -7.01 -2.65 26.46
CA VAL A 427 -6.30 -1.74 25.57
C VAL A 427 -7.31 -0.91 24.78
N GLU A 428 -7.06 0.38 24.66
CA GLU A 428 -7.92 1.29 23.88
C GLU A 428 -7.52 1.26 22.40
N VAL A 429 -8.48 0.93 21.52
CA VAL A 429 -8.29 0.84 20.09
C VAL A 429 -8.97 2.03 19.40
N PRO A 430 -8.24 2.82 18.60
CA PRO A 430 -8.86 3.92 17.86
C PRO A 430 -9.67 3.41 16.68
N VAL A 431 -10.78 4.10 16.39
CA VAL A 431 -11.69 3.79 15.28
C VAL A 431 -12.11 5.09 14.62
N SER A 432 -12.04 5.12 13.29
CA SER A 432 -12.52 6.26 12.50
C SER A 432 -13.81 5.86 11.78
N LEU A 433 -14.84 6.72 11.85
CA LEU A 433 -16.15 6.46 11.26
C LEU A 433 -16.59 7.61 10.36
N VAL A 434 -17.44 7.28 9.38
CA VAL A 434 -18.12 8.25 8.52
C VAL A 434 -19.48 7.71 8.07
N TRP A 435 -20.44 8.61 7.95
CA TRP A 435 -21.80 8.30 7.43
C TRP A 435 -22.44 9.53 6.82
N HIS A 436 -23.51 9.32 6.05
CA HIS A 436 -24.36 10.40 5.55
C HIS A 436 -25.38 10.77 6.62
N LYS A 437 -25.44 12.05 7.01
CA LYS A 437 -26.28 12.53 8.12
C LYS A 437 -27.76 12.19 7.95
N ASP A 438 -28.28 12.30 6.73
CA ASP A 438 -29.70 12.09 6.46
C ASP A 438 -30.12 10.62 6.48
N HIS A 439 -29.15 9.70 6.40
CA HIS A 439 -29.41 8.26 6.34
C HIS A 439 -29.10 7.53 7.65
N PHE A 440 -28.50 8.21 8.60
CA PHE A 440 -28.17 7.57 9.88
C PHE A 440 -29.43 7.29 10.71
N ARG A 441 -29.58 6.03 11.13
CA ARG A 441 -30.62 5.56 12.04
C ARG A 441 -29.98 4.65 13.08
N GLU A 442 -29.96 5.06 14.33
CA GLU A 442 -29.31 4.32 15.41
C GLU A 442 -29.71 2.85 15.41
N GLY A 443 -28.70 1.95 15.34
CA GLY A 443 -28.88 0.51 15.37
C GLY A 443 -29.50 -0.12 14.13
N LYS A 444 -29.69 0.60 13.02
CA LYS A 444 -30.39 0.14 11.83
C LYS A 444 -29.64 0.25 10.52
N ASN A 445 -28.45 0.82 10.54
CA ASN A 445 -27.64 1.00 9.32
C ASN A 445 -26.83 -0.25 9.03
N PRO A 446 -26.64 -0.60 7.76
CA PRO A 446 -25.57 -1.54 7.42
C PRO A 446 -24.23 -0.89 7.82
N LEU A 447 -23.36 -1.70 8.41
CA LEU A 447 -22.05 -1.25 8.91
C LEU A 447 -20.95 -2.04 8.23
N LEU A 448 -20.01 -1.35 7.59
CA LEU A 448 -18.82 -1.94 7.01
C LEU A 448 -17.60 -1.57 7.84
N VAL A 449 -16.90 -2.57 8.38
CA VAL A 449 -15.68 -2.36 9.17
C VAL A 449 -14.47 -2.87 8.38
N TYR A 450 -13.58 -1.95 8.06
CA TYR A 450 -12.32 -2.25 7.39
C TYR A 450 -11.21 -2.48 8.41
N GLY A 451 -10.35 -3.48 8.17
CA GLY A 451 -9.19 -3.75 9.01
C GLY A 451 -8.00 -4.25 8.21
N TYR A 452 -6.79 -3.97 8.70
CA TYR A 452 -5.53 -4.44 8.13
C TYR A 452 -4.64 -5.06 9.20
N GLY A 453 -3.92 -4.26 9.98
CA GLY A 453 -3.25 -4.70 11.22
C GLY A 453 -1.94 -5.44 11.04
N SER A 454 -1.11 -5.06 10.06
CA SER A 454 0.18 -5.72 9.82
C SER A 454 1.23 -4.73 9.33
N TYR A 455 2.50 -5.11 9.46
CA TYR A 455 3.68 -4.38 8.98
C TYR A 455 3.90 -3.00 9.61
N GLY A 456 3.18 -2.67 10.67
CA GLY A 456 3.18 -1.30 11.19
C GLY A 456 2.51 -0.31 10.24
N THR A 457 1.79 -0.79 9.24
CA THR A 457 1.10 0.04 8.26
C THR A 457 -0.10 0.73 8.90
N CYS A 458 -0.16 2.04 8.73
CA CYS A 458 -1.30 2.83 9.21
C CYS A 458 -2.37 2.93 8.12
N ILE A 459 -3.61 2.60 8.49
CA ILE A 459 -4.77 2.83 7.63
C ILE A 459 -5.39 4.13 8.10
N ASP A 460 -5.06 5.21 7.44
CA ASP A 460 -5.48 6.54 7.85
C ASP A 460 -6.87 6.90 7.36
N ALA A 461 -7.49 7.85 8.04
CA ALA A 461 -8.83 8.33 7.74
C ALA A 461 -8.82 9.30 6.56
N ASP A 462 -8.63 8.77 5.35
CA ASP A 462 -8.58 9.52 4.10
C ASP A 462 -9.93 9.58 3.40
N PHE A 463 -10.01 10.43 2.38
CA PHE A 463 -11.18 10.56 1.53
C PHE A 463 -11.21 9.47 0.46
N SER A 464 -12.40 8.94 0.20
CA SER A 464 -12.65 8.02 -0.91
C SER A 464 -13.95 8.43 -1.62
N ALA A 465 -13.84 8.86 -2.88
CA ALA A 465 -15.00 9.23 -3.68
C ALA A 465 -15.91 8.04 -3.96
N SER A 466 -15.36 6.84 -4.18
CA SER A 466 -16.15 5.63 -4.40
C SER A 466 -16.97 5.24 -3.18
N ARG A 467 -16.44 5.46 -1.99
CA ARG A 467 -17.15 5.18 -0.72
C ARG A 467 -18.47 5.93 -0.60
N LEU A 468 -18.59 7.08 -1.23
CA LEU A 468 -19.82 7.87 -1.21
C LEU A 468 -21.02 7.06 -1.70
N SER A 469 -20.83 6.14 -2.63
CA SER A 469 -21.90 5.26 -3.12
C SER A 469 -22.46 4.34 -2.04
N LEU A 470 -21.65 3.93 -1.07
CA LEU A 470 -22.14 3.22 0.12
C LEU A 470 -22.82 4.17 1.10
N LEU A 471 -22.18 5.29 1.40
CA LEU A 471 -22.68 6.25 2.39
C LEU A 471 -24.04 6.81 1.98
N ASP A 472 -24.22 7.12 0.69
CA ASP A 472 -25.47 7.64 0.14
C ASP A 472 -26.59 6.60 0.14
N ARG A 473 -26.26 5.33 0.36
CA ARG A 473 -27.22 4.22 0.51
C ARG A 473 -27.38 3.77 1.97
N GLY A 474 -26.90 4.59 2.91
CA GLY A 474 -27.12 4.37 4.34
C GLY A 474 -26.10 3.52 5.06
N PHE A 475 -24.98 3.15 4.42
CA PHE A 475 -23.90 2.47 5.12
C PHE A 475 -23.17 3.42 6.06
N VAL A 476 -22.83 2.91 7.25
CA VAL A 476 -21.79 3.47 8.09
C VAL A 476 -20.49 2.76 7.74
N TYR A 477 -19.43 3.53 7.53
CA TYR A 477 -18.10 2.98 7.24
C TYR A 477 -17.17 3.26 8.42
N ALA A 478 -16.46 2.23 8.87
CA ALA A 478 -15.51 2.31 9.96
C ALA A 478 -14.16 1.71 9.58
N ILE A 479 -13.08 2.35 10.07
CA ILE A 479 -11.73 1.78 10.05
C ILE A 479 -11.37 1.40 11.48
N ALA A 480 -11.11 0.11 11.71
CA ALA A 480 -10.59 -0.38 12.98
C ALA A 480 -9.05 -0.29 12.95
N HIS A 481 -8.48 0.63 13.69
CA HIS A 481 -7.03 0.84 13.75
C HIS A 481 -6.38 -0.14 14.74
N VAL A 482 -6.43 -1.41 14.38
CA VAL A 482 -6.05 -2.53 15.25
C VAL A 482 -4.55 -2.65 15.46
N ARG A 483 -4.14 -3.32 16.53
CA ARG A 483 -2.72 -3.64 16.78
C ARG A 483 -2.13 -4.46 15.62
N GLY A 484 -0.85 -4.26 15.38
CA GLY A 484 -0.14 -4.74 14.19
C GLY A 484 0.03 -3.66 13.13
N GLY A 485 -0.84 -2.63 13.14
CA GLY A 485 -0.60 -1.36 12.47
C GLY A 485 0.32 -0.46 13.31
N GLY A 486 0.57 0.75 12.82
CA GLY A 486 1.46 1.72 13.47
C GLY A 486 0.77 2.97 14.01
N GLU A 487 -0.57 2.98 14.07
CA GLU A 487 -1.34 4.19 14.38
C GLU A 487 -1.02 4.79 15.74
N LEU A 488 -0.64 3.97 16.73
CA LEU A 488 -0.20 4.43 18.04
C LEU A 488 1.31 4.25 18.26
N GLY A 489 2.10 4.19 17.19
CA GLY A 489 3.54 4.08 17.23
C GLY A 489 4.06 2.65 17.17
N GLN A 490 5.37 2.49 17.47
CA GLN A 490 6.06 1.21 17.32
C GLN A 490 5.52 0.12 18.26
N GLN A 491 5.13 0.48 19.48
CA GLN A 491 4.57 -0.49 20.43
C GLN A 491 3.27 -1.08 19.92
N TRP A 492 2.45 -0.29 19.21
CA TRP A 492 1.20 -0.76 18.59
C TRP A 492 1.47 -1.85 17.56
N TYR A 493 2.52 -1.68 16.78
CA TYR A 493 2.99 -2.69 15.83
C TYR A 493 3.49 -3.95 16.56
N GLU A 494 4.39 -3.79 17.53
CA GLU A 494 4.99 -4.91 18.26
C GLU A 494 3.96 -5.77 19.01
N GLU A 495 2.90 -5.14 19.52
CA GLU A 495 1.82 -5.83 20.24
C GLU A 495 0.83 -6.56 19.32
N GLY A 496 1.03 -6.49 18.00
CA GLY A 496 0.21 -7.18 17.01
C GLY A 496 1.04 -7.99 16.00
N LYS A 497 2.25 -8.42 16.37
CA LYS A 497 3.11 -9.24 15.51
C LYS A 497 3.70 -10.44 16.25
N PHE A 498 4.33 -11.35 15.53
CA PHE A 498 4.94 -12.56 16.08
C PHE A 498 3.93 -13.33 16.95
N LEU A 499 4.32 -13.70 18.17
CA LEU A 499 3.48 -14.46 19.11
C LEU A 499 2.33 -13.62 19.72
N LYS A 500 2.21 -12.37 19.33
CA LYS A 500 1.12 -11.46 19.72
C LYS A 500 0.15 -11.15 18.59
N LYS A 501 0.28 -11.85 17.46
CA LYS A 501 -0.54 -11.59 16.27
C LYS A 501 -2.04 -11.69 16.54
N LYS A 502 -2.46 -12.57 17.45
CA LYS A 502 -3.88 -12.74 17.79
C LYS A 502 -4.52 -11.48 18.39
N ASN A 503 -3.72 -10.55 18.93
CA ASN A 503 -4.25 -9.25 19.38
C ASN A 503 -4.89 -8.47 18.22
N THR A 504 -4.33 -8.58 17.01
CA THR A 504 -4.93 -7.96 15.81
C THR A 504 -6.35 -8.45 15.58
N PHE A 505 -6.55 -9.74 15.63
CA PHE A 505 -7.83 -10.40 15.38
C PHE A 505 -8.85 -10.08 16.47
N ASN A 506 -8.39 -10.16 17.73
CA ASN A 506 -9.23 -9.85 18.87
C ASN A 506 -9.67 -8.38 18.88
N ASP A 507 -8.77 -7.46 18.57
CA ASP A 507 -9.10 -6.03 18.48
C ASP A 507 -10.19 -5.78 17.43
N TYR A 508 -10.07 -6.40 16.26
CA TYR A 508 -11.04 -6.23 15.19
C TYR A 508 -12.43 -6.72 15.61
N LEU A 509 -12.51 -7.90 16.19
CA LEU A 509 -13.77 -8.47 16.67
C LEU A 509 -14.38 -7.63 17.79
N ASP A 510 -13.57 -7.16 18.72
CA ASP A 510 -14.02 -6.31 19.83
C ASP A 510 -14.52 -4.95 19.33
N VAL A 511 -13.88 -4.37 18.32
CA VAL A 511 -14.35 -3.15 17.66
C VAL A 511 -15.72 -3.38 17.00
N CYS A 512 -15.88 -4.49 16.27
CA CYS A 512 -17.16 -4.83 15.65
C CYS A 512 -18.29 -4.94 16.71
N ASP A 513 -18.05 -5.69 17.78
CA ASP A 513 -19.03 -5.83 18.87
C ASP A 513 -19.38 -4.50 19.51
N ALA A 514 -18.38 -3.66 19.77
CA ALA A 514 -18.58 -2.37 20.43
C ALA A 514 -19.35 -1.38 19.54
N LEU A 515 -19.05 -1.34 18.25
CA LEU A 515 -19.76 -0.46 17.30
C LEU A 515 -21.25 -0.84 17.20
N LEU A 516 -21.55 -2.14 17.17
CA LEU A 516 -22.93 -2.62 17.20
C LEU A 516 -23.63 -2.26 18.50
N ALA A 517 -22.97 -2.46 19.64
CA ALA A 517 -23.50 -2.12 20.96
C ALA A 517 -23.77 -0.63 21.12
N GLN A 518 -22.99 0.23 20.47
CA GLN A 518 -23.13 1.69 20.50
C GLN A 518 -24.11 2.23 19.45
N GLY A 519 -24.75 1.36 18.66
CA GLY A 519 -25.79 1.75 17.72
C GLY A 519 -25.29 2.24 16.36
N TYR A 520 -24.02 2.05 16.02
CA TYR A 520 -23.48 2.44 14.71
C TYR A 520 -23.89 1.50 13.57
N GLY A 521 -24.39 0.33 13.88
CA GLY A 521 -24.83 -0.61 12.88
C GLY A 521 -25.93 -1.55 13.37
N ASP A 522 -26.63 -2.15 12.38
CA ASP A 522 -27.59 -3.21 12.63
C ASP A 522 -26.83 -4.55 12.77
N PRO A 523 -26.99 -5.29 13.87
CA PRO A 523 -26.34 -6.57 14.07
C PRO A 523 -26.62 -7.60 12.95
N ALA A 524 -27.73 -7.48 12.25
CA ALA A 524 -28.08 -8.34 11.12
C ALA A 524 -27.34 -7.98 9.82
N TYR A 525 -26.72 -6.81 9.75
CA TYR A 525 -26.10 -6.27 8.55
C TYR A 525 -24.69 -5.70 8.83
N LEU A 526 -23.90 -6.44 9.60
CA LEU A 526 -22.47 -6.17 9.78
C LEU A 526 -21.69 -6.81 8.63
N PHE A 527 -20.81 -6.01 8.04
CA PHE A 527 -19.93 -6.44 6.95
C PHE A 527 -18.47 -6.17 7.32
N GLY A 528 -17.59 -7.07 6.89
CA GLY A 528 -16.14 -6.91 7.05
C GLY A 528 -15.44 -6.80 5.71
N MET A 529 -14.31 -6.09 5.70
CA MET A 529 -13.45 -5.98 4.52
C MET A 529 -11.98 -5.87 4.94
N GLY A 530 -11.11 -6.54 4.19
CA GLY A 530 -9.67 -6.44 4.35
C GLY A 530 -8.94 -7.03 3.17
N GLY A 531 -7.78 -6.47 2.86
CA GLY A 531 -6.95 -6.90 1.74
C GLY A 531 -5.57 -7.39 2.17
N SER A 532 -4.98 -8.33 1.40
CA SER A 532 -3.64 -8.85 1.64
C SER A 532 -3.52 -9.42 3.06
N ALA A 533 -2.67 -8.88 3.93
CA ALA A 533 -2.63 -9.25 5.34
C ALA A 533 -3.95 -8.95 6.07
N GLY A 534 -4.70 -7.93 5.62
CA GLY A 534 -6.07 -7.70 6.09
C GLY A 534 -7.05 -8.78 5.64
N GLY A 535 -6.75 -9.48 4.56
CA GLY A 535 -7.48 -10.68 4.13
C GLY A 535 -7.27 -11.86 5.08
N MET A 536 -6.08 -12.00 5.64
CA MET A 536 -5.81 -12.94 6.74
C MET A 536 -6.67 -12.60 7.96
N LEU A 537 -6.75 -11.32 8.31
CA LEU A 537 -7.63 -10.86 9.39
C LEU A 537 -9.09 -11.27 9.13
N MET A 538 -9.58 -11.07 7.91
CA MET A 538 -10.95 -11.48 7.54
C MET A 538 -11.13 -12.99 7.64
N GLY A 539 -10.18 -13.78 7.15
CA GLY A 539 -10.22 -15.24 7.25
C GLY A 539 -10.25 -15.74 8.69
N THR A 540 -9.47 -15.15 9.56
CA THR A 540 -9.46 -15.46 10.98
C THR A 540 -10.78 -15.04 11.65
N ALA A 541 -11.30 -13.87 11.34
CA ALA A 541 -12.55 -13.37 11.90
C ALA A 541 -13.73 -14.30 11.59
N ILE A 542 -13.84 -14.77 10.35
CA ILE A 542 -14.94 -15.66 9.97
C ILE A 542 -14.77 -17.09 10.50
N ASN A 543 -13.57 -17.53 10.78
CA ASN A 543 -13.34 -18.82 11.45
C ASN A 543 -13.77 -18.75 12.92
N GLU A 544 -13.47 -17.64 13.62
CA GLU A 544 -13.77 -17.48 15.05
C GLU A 544 -15.20 -17.06 15.34
N ARG A 545 -15.73 -16.11 14.56
CA ARG A 545 -17.05 -15.51 14.75
C ARG A 545 -17.86 -15.47 13.45
N PRO A 546 -18.11 -16.64 12.84
CA PRO A 546 -18.83 -16.66 11.56
C PRO A 546 -20.24 -16.08 11.64
N GLU A 547 -20.90 -16.18 12.78
CA GLU A 547 -22.25 -15.67 13.02
C GLU A 547 -22.33 -14.13 13.11
N LEU A 548 -21.20 -13.47 13.31
CA LEU A 548 -21.15 -12.02 13.54
C LEU A 548 -21.45 -11.24 12.25
N PHE A 549 -21.01 -11.78 11.09
CA PHE A 549 -21.03 -11.07 9.81
C PHE A 549 -22.16 -11.53 8.90
N ARG A 550 -22.84 -10.59 8.25
CA ARG A 550 -23.72 -10.85 7.13
C ARG A 550 -22.92 -11.23 5.89
N GLY A 551 -21.85 -10.51 5.64
CA GLY A 551 -20.95 -10.74 4.51
C GLY A 551 -19.57 -10.19 4.76
N VAL A 552 -18.59 -10.76 4.05
CA VAL A 552 -17.17 -10.35 4.16
C VAL A 552 -16.56 -10.30 2.77
N ILE A 553 -15.72 -9.30 2.55
CA ILE A 553 -14.89 -9.17 1.35
C ILE A 553 -13.42 -9.36 1.76
N ALA A 554 -12.77 -10.36 1.18
CA ALA A 554 -11.35 -10.62 1.34
C ALA A 554 -10.65 -10.40 0.00
N GLN A 555 -9.83 -9.35 -0.07
CA GLN A 555 -9.13 -8.95 -1.29
C GLN A 555 -7.71 -9.49 -1.25
N VAL A 556 -7.28 -10.17 -2.31
CA VAL A 556 -5.93 -10.74 -2.44
C VAL A 556 -5.39 -11.32 -1.12
N PRO A 557 -6.17 -12.20 -0.45
CA PRO A 557 -5.94 -12.50 0.96
C PRO A 557 -4.76 -13.44 1.20
N PHE A 558 -3.94 -13.10 2.19
CA PHE A 558 -2.87 -13.95 2.70
C PHE A 558 -3.46 -14.95 3.70
N VAL A 559 -3.77 -16.17 3.26
CA VAL A 559 -4.56 -17.13 4.04
C VAL A 559 -3.90 -18.48 4.28
N ASP A 560 -2.88 -18.86 3.50
CA ASP A 560 -2.12 -20.10 3.70
C ASP A 560 -0.76 -19.79 4.32
N VAL A 561 -0.80 -19.29 5.54
CA VAL A 561 0.37 -18.73 6.23
C VAL A 561 1.48 -19.75 6.40
N VAL A 562 1.14 -20.94 6.90
CA VAL A 562 2.13 -21.98 7.26
C VAL A 562 2.82 -22.55 6.01
N THR A 563 2.06 -22.94 5.00
CA THR A 563 2.62 -23.51 3.77
C THR A 563 3.52 -22.50 3.07
N THR A 564 3.08 -21.25 2.94
CA THR A 564 3.85 -20.19 2.31
C THR A 564 5.14 -19.91 3.07
N MET A 565 5.05 -19.77 4.40
CA MET A 565 6.22 -19.44 5.21
C MET A 565 7.21 -20.60 5.38
N LEU A 566 6.82 -21.84 5.09
CA LEU A 566 7.71 -23.00 5.07
C LEU A 566 8.50 -23.14 3.75
N ASP A 567 8.11 -22.45 2.70
CA ASP A 567 8.69 -22.60 1.37
C ASP A 567 9.41 -21.32 0.92
N GLU A 568 10.72 -21.30 1.10
CA GLU A 568 11.56 -20.16 0.75
C GLU A 568 11.64 -19.90 -0.78
N SER A 569 11.17 -20.82 -1.61
CA SER A 569 11.09 -20.62 -3.06
C SER A 569 9.90 -19.77 -3.47
N ILE A 570 8.89 -19.64 -2.60
CA ILE A 570 7.76 -18.76 -2.84
C ILE A 570 8.23 -17.30 -2.74
N PRO A 571 7.87 -16.43 -3.71
CA PRO A 571 8.31 -15.05 -3.70
C PRO A 571 8.10 -14.34 -2.37
N LEU A 572 9.13 -13.60 -1.93
CA LEU A 572 9.15 -12.72 -0.75
C LEU A 572 9.08 -13.43 0.62
N THR A 573 8.99 -14.74 0.68
CA THR A 573 8.82 -15.50 1.94
C THR A 573 9.88 -15.17 2.99
N THR A 574 11.16 -15.17 2.60
CA THR A 574 12.25 -14.92 3.56
C THR A 574 12.21 -13.53 4.16
N GLY A 575 11.78 -12.53 3.39
CA GLY A 575 11.60 -11.16 3.87
C GLY A 575 10.44 -10.99 4.86
N GLU A 576 9.58 -11.99 4.99
CA GLU A 576 8.42 -11.98 5.87
C GLU A 576 8.67 -12.67 7.23
N PHE A 577 9.83 -13.30 7.41
CA PHE A 577 10.15 -14.00 8.68
C PHE A 577 10.13 -13.07 9.90
N GLU A 578 10.53 -11.82 9.73
CA GLU A 578 10.53 -10.85 10.82
C GLU A 578 9.15 -10.21 11.08
N GLU A 579 8.16 -10.53 10.27
CA GLU A 579 6.77 -10.12 10.48
C GLU A 579 5.96 -11.22 11.16
N TRP A 580 5.98 -12.43 10.60
CA TRP A 580 5.16 -13.55 11.08
C TRP A 580 5.90 -14.48 12.03
N GLY A 581 7.22 -14.52 11.94
CA GLY A 581 8.07 -15.53 12.52
C GLY A 581 8.46 -16.59 11.47
N ASN A 582 9.48 -17.39 11.79
CA ASN A 582 9.93 -18.47 10.93
C ASN A 582 9.36 -19.80 11.44
N PRO A 583 8.51 -20.51 10.66
CA PRO A 583 7.93 -21.79 11.07
C PRO A 583 8.93 -22.95 11.14
N ALA A 584 10.20 -22.74 10.73
CA ALA A 584 11.28 -23.65 11.08
C ALA A 584 11.51 -23.73 12.58
N ASP A 585 11.12 -22.70 13.33
CA ASP A 585 11.01 -22.70 14.78
C ASP A 585 9.68 -23.31 15.19
N LYS A 586 9.73 -24.32 16.06
CA LYS A 586 8.55 -25.09 16.49
C LYS A 586 7.46 -24.22 17.13
N GLU A 587 7.83 -23.25 17.96
CA GLU A 587 6.88 -22.37 18.65
C GLU A 587 6.12 -21.49 17.63
N TYR A 588 6.81 -20.91 16.67
CA TYR A 588 6.20 -20.11 15.60
C TYR A 588 5.33 -20.96 14.67
N TYR A 589 5.78 -22.17 14.34
CA TYR A 589 4.98 -23.08 13.51
C TYR A 589 3.61 -23.35 14.11
N PHE A 590 3.55 -23.77 15.37
CA PHE A 590 2.28 -24.08 16.03
C PHE A 590 1.43 -22.83 16.28
N TYR A 591 2.06 -21.71 16.58
CA TYR A 591 1.33 -20.45 16.73
C TYR A 591 0.68 -20.01 15.41
N MET A 592 1.44 -19.99 14.33
CA MET A 592 0.91 -19.66 12.99
C MET A 592 -0.20 -20.63 12.58
N LYS A 593 -0.01 -21.92 12.79
CA LYS A 593 -1.03 -22.93 12.47
C LYS A 593 -2.32 -22.68 13.24
N SER A 594 -2.22 -22.18 14.46
CA SER A 594 -3.38 -21.94 15.32
C SER A 594 -4.29 -20.82 14.82
N TYR A 595 -3.83 -19.95 13.89
CA TYR A 595 -4.66 -18.89 13.32
C TYR A 595 -4.72 -18.90 11.79
N SER A 596 -3.80 -19.54 11.09
CA SER A 596 -3.76 -19.56 9.63
C SER A 596 -5.14 -19.89 9.07
N PRO A 597 -5.76 -18.96 8.32
CA PRO A 597 -7.15 -19.15 7.88
C PRO A 597 -7.40 -20.45 7.15
N TYR A 598 -6.48 -20.85 6.25
CA TYR A 598 -6.59 -22.09 5.48
C TYR A 598 -6.58 -23.31 6.39
N ASP A 599 -5.65 -23.34 7.36
CA ASP A 599 -5.50 -24.48 8.28
C ASP A 599 -6.62 -24.58 9.31
N CYS A 600 -7.32 -23.48 9.58
CA CYS A 600 -8.38 -23.39 10.58
C CYS A 600 -9.79 -23.50 10.00
N VAL A 601 -9.94 -23.73 8.69
CA VAL A 601 -11.26 -24.01 8.10
C VAL A 601 -11.84 -25.25 8.73
N SER A 602 -13.10 -25.16 9.18
CA SER A 602 -13.80 -26.28 9.83
C SER A 602 -15.20 -26.47 9.26
N ALA A 603 -15.83 -27.61 9.58
CA ALA A 603 -17.20 -27.89 9.22
C ALA A 603 -18.15 -27.05 10.09
N GLN A 604 -18.44 -25.85 9.65
CA GLN A 604 -19.34 -24.91 10.34
C GLN A 604 -20.04 -24.00 9.32
N ARG A 605 -20.98 -23.20 9.80
CA ARG A 605 -21.64 -22.18 8.99
C ARG A 605 -20.71 -20.97 8.86
N TYR A 606 -20.59 -20.43 7.63
CA TYR A 606 -19.82 -19.23 7.33
C TYR A 606 -20.75 -18.12 6.79
N PRO A 607 -20.36 -16.84 6.91
CA PRO A 607 -21.12 -15.75 6.29
C PRO A 607 -21.00 -15.78 4.76
N HIS A 608 -21.75 -14.93 4.08
CA HIS A 608 -21.51 -14.68 2.67
C HIS A 608 -20.09 -14.13 2.49
N LEU A 609 -19.37 -14.63 1.49
CA LEU A 609 -17.96 -14.29 1.30
C LEU A 609 -17.66 -14.04 -0.18
N LEU A 610 -17.08 -12.89 -0.46
CA LEU A 610 -16.49 -12.55 -1.76
C LEU A 610 -14.98 -12.47 -1.62
N VAL A 611 -14.28 -13.29 -2.39
CA VAL A 611 -12.80 -13.33 -2.44
C VAL A 611 -12.35 -12.87 -3.82
N THR A 612 -11.46 -11.88 -3.86
CA THR A 612 -10.89 -11.40 -5.11
C THR A 612 -9.38 -11.64 -5.11
N THR A 613 -8.83 -11.94 -6.28
CA THR A 613 -7.40 -12.14 -6.47
C THR A 613 -6.98 -11.84 -7.91
N GLY A 614 -5.68 -11.75 -8.16
CA GLY A 614 -5.10 -11.61 -9.48
C GLY A 614 -4.18 -12.78 -9.80
N LEU A 615 -4.29 -13.34 -10.99
CA LEU A 615 -3.47 -14.49 -11.43
C LEU A 615 -1.97 -14.17 -11.34
N HIS A 616 -1.58 -12.94 -11.67
CA HIS A 616 -0.19 -12.50 -11.73
C HIS A 616 0.34 -11.92 -10.42
N ASP A 617 -0.41 -12.00 -9.35
CA ASP A 617 -0.02 -11.47 -8.04
C ASP A 617 1.34 -12.05 -7.60
N SER A 618 2.31 -11.16 -7.35
CA SER A 618 3.66 -11.51 -6.90
C SER A 618 3.86 -11.33 -5.39
N GLN A 619 2.89 -10.71 -4.71
CA GLN A 619 2.97 -10.39 -3.28
C GLN A 619 2.28 -11.46 -2.43
N VAL A 620 1.07 -11.83 -2.82
CA VAL A 620 0.32 -12.97 -2.27
C VAL A 620 -0.10 -13.83 -3.46
N GLN A 621 0.38 -15.05 -3.52
CA GLN A 621 0.17 -15.90 -4.68
C GLN A 621 -1.33 -16.24 -4.85
N TYR A 622 -1.81 -16.25 -6.10
CA TYR A 622 -3.23 -16.52 -6.41
C TYR A 622 -3.73 -17.84 -5.82
N TRP A 623 -2.85 -18.82 -5.65
CA TRP A 623 -3.28 -20.15 -5.16
C TRP A 623 -3.68 -20.13 -3.70
N GLU A 624 -3.27 -19.16 -2.90
CA GLU A 624 -3.70 -19.08 -1.50
C GLU A 624 -5.21 -18.85 -1.41
N PRO A 625 -5.78 -17.77 -1.98
CA PRO A 625 -7.23 -17.60 -2.00
C PRO A 625 -7.97 -18.72 -2.74
N ALA A 626 -7.39 -19.26 -3.83
CA ALA A 626 -8.02 -20.34 -4.59
C ALA A 626 -8.15 -21.63 -3.76
N LYS A 627 -7.09 -22.02 -3.08
CA LYS A 627 -7.09 -23.16 -2.15
C LYS A 627 -8.07 -22.94 -0.99
N TRP A 628 -8.09 -21.76 -0.45
CA TRP A 628 -8.95 -21.39 0.67
C TRP A 628 -10.43 -21.51 0.31
N VAL A 629 -10.83 -20.97 -0.83
CA VAL A 629 -12.21 -21.10 -1.31
C VAL A 629 -12.58 -22.56 -1.58
N ALA A 630 -11.68 -23.33 -2.20
CA ALA A 630 -11.92 -24.76 -2.44
C ALA A 630 -12.19 -25.54 -1.14
N LYS A 631 -11.39 -25.29 -0.11
CA LYS A 631 -11.54 -25.92 1.20
C LYS A 631 -12.81 -25.45 1.92
N LEU A 632 -13.14 -24.18 1.86
CA LEU A 632 -14.38 -23.64 2.42
C LEU A 632 -15.61 -24.30 1.77
N ARG A 633 -15.62 -24.46 0.44
CA ARG A 633 -16.74 -25.13 -0.27
C ARG A 633 -16.94 -26.56 0.20
N GLU A 634 -15.85 -27.27 0.43
CA GLU A 634 -15.89 -28.65 0.91
C GLU A 634 -16.49 -28.76 2.32
N LEU A 635 -16.13 -27.85 3.22
CA LEU A 635 -16.41 -28.00 4.65
C LEU A 635 -17.59 -27.19 5.16
N LYS A 636 -17.94 -26.07 4.52
CA LYS A 636 -19.05 -25.21 4.99
C LYS A 636 -20.36 -25.95 5.03
N THR A 637 -21.16 -25.65 6.06
CA THR A 637 -22.47 -26.32 6.29
C THR A 637 -23.66 -25.40 6.03
N ASP A 638 -23.42 -24.18 5.57
CA ASP A 638 -24.42 -23.16 5.25
C ASP A 638 -24.73 -23.11 3.74
N ASP A 639 -25.76 -22.35 3.38
CA ASP A 639 -26.16 -22.06 2.01
C ASP A 639 -25.73 -20.67 1.52
N ASN A 640 -24.90 -19.98 2.29
CA ASN A 640 -24.45 -18.64 1.97
C ASN A 640 -23.54 -18.63 0.74
N LEU A 641 -23.49 -17.49 0.09
CA LEU A 641 -22.65 -17.29 -1.10
C LEU A 641 -21.18 -17.40 -0.75
N LEU A 642 -20.44 -18.05 -1.64
CA LEU A 642 -18.97 -18.09 -1.61
C LEU A 642 -18.49 -17.89 -3.04
N LEU A 643 -17.91 -16.72 -3.31
CA LEU A 643 -17.48 -16.31 -4.65
C LEU A 643 -15.99 -16.10 -4.68
N LEU A 644 -15.32 -16.64 -5.71
CA LEU A 644 -13.92 -16.40 -6.02
C LEU A 644 -13.83 -15.73 -7.38
N CYS A 645 -13.35 -14.50 -7.42
CA CYS A 645 -13.16 -13.74 -8.66
C CYS A 645 -11.66 -13.51 -8.88
N THR A 646 -11.10 -14.21 -9.86
CA THR A 646 -9.69 -14.08 -10.25
C THR A 646 -9.58 -13.22 -11.50
N ASP A 647 -8.91 -12.07 -11.40
CA ASP A 647 -8.54 -11.28 -12.57
C ASP A 647 -7.37 -11.97 -13.27
N MET A 648 -7.58 -12.41 -14.50
CA MET A 648 -6.60 -13.19 -15.26
C MET A 648 -5.50 -12.33 -15.86
N ASP A 649 -5.65 -11.01 -15.84
CA ASP A 649 -4.75 -10.04 -16.48
C ASP A 649 -4.05 -9.09 -15.50
N SER A 650 -4.26 -9.26 -14.21
CA SER A 650 -3.68 -8.36 -13.19
C SER A 650 -3.12 -9.14 -11.98
N GLY A 651 -2.53 -8.40 -11.05
CA GLY A 651 -1.91 -8.93 -9.84
C GLY A 651 -2.48 -8.30 -8.58
N HIS A 652 -1.59 -7.98 -7.63
CA HIS A 652 -1.97 -7.57 -6.27
C HIS A 652 -2.80 -6.29 -6.21
N GLY A 653 -2.55 -5.35 -7.09
CA GLY A 653 -3.25 -4.05 -7.13
C GLY A 653 -4.53 -4.04 -7.97
N GLY A 654 -4.92 -5.14 -8.60
CA GLY A 654 -6.06 -5.20 -9.50
C GLY A 654 -5.81 -4.55 -10.85
N LYS A 655 -6.89 -4.15 -11.54
CA LYS A 655 -6.80 -3.52 -12.86
C LYS A 655 -6.14 -2.15 -12.80
N SER A 656 -5.40 -1.80 -13.84
CA SER A 656 -4.85 -0.45 -14.03
C SER A 656 -5.84 0.48 -14.74
N GLY A 657 -5.55 1.78 -14.75
CA GLY A 657 -6.42 2.79 -15.36
C GLY A 657 -7.31 3.50 -14.34
N ARG A 658 -7.51 4.82 -14.52
CA ARG A 658 -8.24 5.63 -13.54
C ARG A 658 -9.74 5.34 -13.47
N PHE A 659 -10.36 4.85 -14.54
CA PHE A 659 -11.76 4.43 -14.56
C PHE A 659 -11.91 2.92 -14.42
N LYS A 660 -11.11 2.18 -15.17
CA LYS A 660 -11.17 0.71 -15.22
C LYS A 660 -10.92 0.07 -13.86
N SER A 661 -10.09 0.67 -13.02
CA SER A 661 -9.83 0.20 -11.65
C SER A 661 -11.09 0.18 -10.77
N TYR A 662 -12.11 0.97 -11.08
CA TYR A 662 -13.36 0.99 -10.32
C TYR A 662 -14.32 -0.14 -10.66
N GLU A 663 -14.07 -0.91 -11.73
CA GLU A 663 -14.92 -2.08 -12.06
C GLU A 663 -14.98 -3.09 -10.91
N GLY A 664 -13.84 -3.39 -10.29
CA GLY A 664 -13.77 -4.26 -9.12
C GLY A 664 -14.48 -3.69 -7.90
N VAL A 665 -14.34 -2.40 -7.66
CA VAL A 665 -15.00 -1.71 -6.54
C VAL A 665 -16.54 -1.75 -6.72
N ALA A 666 -17.01 -1.52 -7.95
CA ALA A 666 -18.43 -1.56 -8.25
C ALA A 666 -19.02 -2.97 -7.99
N MET A 667 -18.30 -4.02 -8.34
CA MET A 667 -18.71 -5.40 -8.05
C MET A 667 -18.76 -5.66 -6.54
N GLU A 668 -17.74 -5.27 -5.82
CA GLU A 668 -17.67 -5.42 -4.35
C GLU A 668 -18.83 -4.69 -3.66
N TYR A 669 -19.10 -3.45 -4.07
CA TYR A 669 -20.17 -2.66 -3.49
C TYR A 669 -21.55 -3.19 -3.88
N ALA A 670 -21.70 -3.73 -5.10
CA ALA A 670 -22.95 -4.41 -5.50
C ALA A 670 -23.22 -5.65 -4.63
N PHE A 671 -22.18 -6.39 -4.28
CA PHE A 671 -22.27 -7.51 -3.35
C PHE A 671 -22.75 -7.05 -1.96
N LEU A 672 -22.12 -6.03 -1.39
CA LEU A 672 -22.51 -5.50 -0.08
C LEU A 672 -23.93 -4.94 -0.07
N ILE A 673 -24.28 -4.13 -1.05
CA ILE A 673 -25.58 -3.49 -1.17
C ILE A 673 -26.66 -4.53 -1.42
N GLY A 674 -26.39 -5.50 -2.29
CA GLY A 674 -27.33 -6.60 -2.57
C GLY A 674 -27.67 -7.40 -1.32
N LEU A 675 -26.67 -7.70 -0.48
CA LEU A 675 -26.88 -8.39 0.79
C LEU A 675 -27.65 -7.52 1.80
N ALA A 676 -27.34 -6.22 1.85
CA ALA A 676 -28.01 -5.29 2.75
C ALA A 676 -29.47 -5.04 2.38
N GLN A 677 -29.80 -5.08 1.08
CA GLN A 677 -31.15 -4.87 0.56
C GLN A 677 -31.95 -6.15 0.40
N GLY A 678 -31.33 -7.32 0.62
CA GLY A 678 -32.00 -8.61 0.49
C GLY A 678 -32.19 -9.10 -0.97
N THR A 679 -31.48 -8.49 -1.94
CA THR A 679 -31.51 -8.93 -3.36
C THR A 679 -30.43 -9.95 -3.67
N LEU A 680 -29.50 -10.15 -2.74
CA LEU A 680 -28.56 -11.28 -2.71
C LEU A 680 -28.73 -12.03 -1.39
N PRO A 681 -28.62 -13.37 -1.38
CA PRO A 681 -28.52 -14.24 -2.56
C PRO A 681 -29.77 -14.16 -3.44
N PRO A 682 -29.64 -14.49 -4.76
CA PRO A 682 -30.82 -14.50 -5.65
C PRO A 682 -31.88 -15.47 -5.12
N ASP A 683 -33.12 -15.08 -5.22
CA ASP A 683 -34.24 -15.99 -4.92
C ASP A 683 -34.24 -17.13 -5.95
N PRO A 684 -34.06 -18.40 -5.53
CA PRO A 684 -34.05 -19.51 -6.45
C PRO A 684 -35.41 -19.75 -7.13
N LEU A 685 -36.47 -19.06 -6.67
CA LEU A 685 -37.82 -19.15 -7.22
C LEU A 685 -38.21 -17.93 -8.05
N ALA A 686 -37.34 -16.91 -8.13
CA ALA A 686 -37.56 -15.76 -9.00
C ALA A 686 -37.17 -16.14 -10.43
N ASP A 687 -38.17 -16.26 -11.32
CA ASP A 687 -37.98 -16.46 -12.76
C ASP A 687 -37.53 -15.18 -13.46
#